data_86491eb5bc6ae832291699f372976f26
#
_entry.id   86491eb5bc6ae832291699f372976f26
#
_cell.length_a   1.000
_cell.length_b   1.000
_cell.length_c   1.000
_cell.angle_alpha   90.00
_cell.angle_beta   90.00
_cell.angle_gamma   90.00
#
_symmetry.space_group_name_H-M   'P 1'
#
loop_
_entity.id
_entity.type
_entity.pdbx_description
1 polymer ?
#
loop_
_entity_poly.entity_id
_entity_poly.type
_entity_poly.pdbx_seq_one_letter_code
_entity_poly.pdbx_strand_id
1 'polypeptide(L)'
;MKRRDFIKNTAIVGSGFALSGIPDFSTAGIFSQSEAPWFDKSMRWAQLAFVENDPGNYDPDFWLDYFRKIHIDGVLLSAGGIVAFYPTEIPLHHRSDKMGNSDPLGYLVKECRKMGMSIILRTDSHAARQDFYEAHPDYIAVTSDGQKRQHWARKDLWVTCALGPYNFDFMTKVHKEIMQQYQPEGIFTNRWSGHGICYCEHCKKNFKNASGLELPTSAERLDTVYQKWSEWNKDRLKDLWFLWDAEIRKIKPTSRFIPNGFPDKLLTGKHSDFFFADRQARSGVIPPWSNAWGAKELRPSLGMKPIVGIFSVGFEVEHRWKDSVQSDAEIRIWVAEGVANGMKPCFVKFGGNIYDKRWMNAVADMYQKYYKCERYLRNTAPMARVGMVFSEQTSQKYGGKPWQNRSNEHAMGMYHALIEGHIPFEMVNDKLLDEEHLKAFKLLILPNIAALSDEQCNQLRRYVASGGSIVATFETSLYDEEGRPRQNFALKDLFGVSYDNSVEGPMKNSYLRLKEEAGKFHPVLSGLEDAFRTINTIYQVKVKPDTDFPSPVTLIPTYPDLPMEDVYPREEETDIRELYLRESGNSRIAYIPGDMDRSFWQIMSADHSKLLRNTILWALNEKPIVNVQTHGVVDVTVWRQKESMTVHLVNLTNPMMMKGPFRELFPVDVSVNIEIPENKTVTGVHLLLRDTKPAFEIKGNTVSLNVPDIPDHEIVALDLT
;
A
#
# COMPACT_ATOMS: atom_id res chain seq x y z
N MET A 1 15.92 -32.93 -17.91
CA MET A 1 17.14 -32.63 -17.17
C MET A 1 16.78 -32.55 -15.68
N LYS A 2 17.32 -33.42 -14.87
CA LYS A 2 16.98 -33.51 -13.44
C LYS A 2 17.64 -32.36 -12.67
N ARG A 3 16.93 -31.78 -11.70
CA ARG A 3 17.32 -30.68 -10.80
C ARG A 3 18.74 -30.79 -10.15
N ARG A 4 19.40 -31.93 -10.27
CA ARG A 4 20.72 -32.21 -9.68
C ARG A 4 21.92 -31.79 -10.53
N ASP A 5 21.75 -31.47 -11.79
CA ASP A 5 22.90 -31.21 -12.67
C ASP A 5 23.28 -29.72 -12.78
N PHE A 6 22.40 -28.81 -12.27
CA PHE A 6 22.68 -27.37 -12.27
C PHE A 6 23.51 -26.90 -11.05
N ILE A 7 23.59 -27.73 -9.99
CA ILE A 7 24.30 -27.38 -8.73
C ILE A 7 25.73 -27.93 -8.71
N LYS A 8 26.15 -28.75 -9.67
CA LYS A 8 27.48 -29.40 -9.64
C LYS A 8 28.63 -28.67 -10.29
N ASN A 9 28.42 -27.53 -10.92
CA ASN A 9 29.51 -26.81 -11.61
C ASN A 9 30.01 -25.54 -10.93
N THR A 10 29.79 -25.36 -9.62
CA THR A 10 30.35 -24.22 -8.88
C THR A 10 30.90 -24.67 -7.51
N ALA A 11 31.68 -25.73 -7.51
CA ALA A 11 32.42 -26.10 -6.31
C ALA A 11 33.65 -26.91 -6.73
N ILE A 12 34.77 -26.27 -6.94
CA ILE A 12 36.15 -26.78 -6.68
C ILE A 12 37.04 -25.52 -6.62
N VAL A 13 37.38 -25.07 -5.45
CA VAL A 13 38.71 -24.97 -4.86
C VAL A 13 38.54 -24.77 -3.35
N GLY A 14 38.69 -25.84 -2.62
CA GLY A 14 38.85 -25.80 -1.19
C GLY A 14 40.23 -26.35 -0.84
N SER A 15 40.95 -25.62 -0.07
CA SER A 15 42.01 -26.22 0.76
C SER A 15 42.04 -25.45 2.07
N GLY A 16 41.92 -26.21 3.16
CA GLY A 16 41.78 -25.72 4.51
C GLY A 16 43.06 -25.06 5.06
N PHE A 17 42.85 -24.27 6.07
CA PHE A 17 43.79 -24.11 7.21
C PHE A 17 43.04 -23.70 8.48
N ALA A 18 43.54 -24.14 9.60
CA ALA A 18 42.96 -24.15 10.92
C ALA A 18 42.94 -22.78 11.63
N LEU A 19 42.03 -22.70 12.59
CA LEU A 19 41.94 -21.83 13.78
C LEU A 19 43.21 -21.05 14.18
N SER A 20 43.10 -19.70 14.22
CA SER A 20 43.48 -18.88 15.36
C SER A 20 43.35 -17.38 15.02
N GLY A 21 42.83 -16.57 15.97
CA GLY A 21 43.03 -15.12 15.99
C GLY A 21 41.88 -14.28 15.54
N ILE A 22 41.14 -13.73 16.51
CA ILE A 22 40.26 -12.57 16.33
C ILE A 22 41.15 -11.37 16.03
N PRO A 23 41.04 -10.65 14.93
CA PRO A 23 41.61 -9.32 14.81
C PRO A 23 40.57 -8.25 15.10
N ASP A 24 40.92 -7.40 16.04
CA ASP A 24 40.37 -6.10 16.33
C ASP A 24 40.33 -5.23 15.03
N PHE A 25 39.18 -4.87 14.53
CA PHE A 25 39.02 -3.95 13.40
C PHE A 25 38.82 -2.51 13.89
N SER A 26 39.90 -1.92 14.41
CA SER A 26 40.03 -0.47 14.45
C SER A 26 41.00 -0.01 13.36
N THR A 27 40.51 0.14 12.14
CA THR A 27 41.15 0.98 11.12
C THR A 27 40.09 1.85 10.47
N ALA A 28 40.14 3.14 10.81
CA ALA A 28 39.48 4.19 10.08
C ALA A 28 40.07 4.22 8.65
N GLY A 29 39.47 3.42 7.76
CA GLY A 29 39.63 3.54 6.33
C GLY A 29 38.89 4.77 5.85
N ILE A 30 39.58 5.66 5.17
CA ILE A 30 39.01 6.75 4.39
C ILE A 30 38.05 6.14 3.37
N PHE A 31 36.78 6.02 3.72
CA PHE A 31 35.70 5.69 2.74
C PHE A 31 35.58 6.92 1.83
N SER A 32 36.03 6.80 0.57
CA SER A 32 35.51 7.64 -0.48
C SER A 32 34.00 7.57 -0.38
N GLN A 33 33.34 8.72 -0.31
CA GLN A 33 31.85 8.78 -0.38
C GLN A 33 31.42 8.08 -1.66
N SER A 34 31.01 6.81 -1.57
CA SER A 34 30.41 6.13 -2.70
C SER A 34 29.13 6.93 -3.05
N GLU A 35 29.04 7.36 -4.29
CA GLU A 35 27.82 8.05 -4.76
C GLU A 35 26.59 7.21 -4.41
N ALA A 36 25.54 7.87 -3.88
CA ALA A 36 24.27 7.22 -3.57
C ALA A 36 23.74 6.46 -4.80
N PRO A 37 23.18 5.26 -4.63
CA PRO A 37 22.60 4.52 -5.74
C PRO A 37 21.57 5.36 -6.53
N TRP A 38 21.42 5.12 -7.81
CA TRP A 38 20.54 5.90 -8.68
C TRP A 38 19.09 5.96 -8.14
N PHE A 39 18.60 4.89 -7.52
CA PHE A 39 17.23 4.81 -7.00
C PHE A 39 17.02 5.65 -5.73
N ASP A 40 18.08 6.02 -5.01
CA ASP A 40 18.00 6.94 -3.87
C ASP A 40 18.08 8.39 -4.31
N LYS A 41 18.77 8.67 -5.43
CA LYS A 41 18.97 10.05 -5.92
C LYS A 41 17.68 10.68 -6.39
N SER A 42 16.91 9.99 -7.27
CA SER A 42 15.75 10.57 -7.94
C SER A 42 14.53 10.68 -7.03
N MET A 43 13.96 11.88 -6.94
CA MET A 43 12.83 12.21 -6.07
C MET A 43 11.54 12.56 -6.84
N ARG A 44 11.65 13.00 -8.09
CA ARG A 44 10.53 13.47 -8.92
C ARG A 44 10.57 12.79 -10.27
N TRP A 45 9.53 12.04 -10.57
CA TRP A 45 9.48 11.16 -11.73
C TRP A 45 8.41 11.59 -12.73
N ALA A 46 8.64 11.24 -13.98
CA ALA A 46 7.67 11.38 -15.07
C ALA A 46 7.61 10.10 -15.91
N GLN A 47 6.40 9.66 -16.25
CA GLN A 47 6.19 8.55 -17.18
C GLN A 47 5.56 9.04 -18.47
N LEU A 48 6.20 8.75 -19.61
CA LEU A 48 5.61 8.86 -20.93
C LEU A 48 5.32 7.47 -21.47
N ALA A 49 4.03 7.12 -21.48
CA ALA A 49 3.56 5.88 -22.06
C ALA A 49 3.14 6.11 -23.50
N PHE A 50 4.11 5.98 -24.42
CA PHE A 50 3.90 6.22 -25.86
C PHE A 50 2.83 5.31 -26.44
N VAL A 51 2.12 5.84 -27.44
CA VAL A 51 1.24 5.10 -28.34
C VAL A 51 1.92 4.93 -29.70
N GLU A 52 1.49 3.95 -30.49
CA GLU A 52 2.11 3.61 -31.76
C GLU A 52 2.19 4.79 -32.76
N ASN A 53 1.27 5.74 -32.63
CA ASN A 53 1.20 6.94 -33.49
C ASN A 53 2.11 8.08 -33.05
N ASP A 54 2.76 8.00 -31.87
CA ASP A 54 3.58 9.09 -31.33
C ASP A 54 4.88 9.31 -32.12
N PRO A 55 5.66 8.30 -32.50
CA PRO A 55 6.89 8.52 -33.23
C PRO A 55 6.69 9.38 -34.48
N GLY A 56 7.43 10.48 -34.56
CA GLY A 56 7.31 11.45 -35.65
C GLY A 56 6.14 12.44 -35.56
N ASN A 57 5.25 12.31 -34.57
CA ASN A 57 4.08 13.16 -34.40
C ASN A 57 4.07 13.97 -33.10
N TYR A 58 4.92 13.66 -32.11
CA TYR A 58 5.01 14.42 -30.85
C TYR A 58 6.27 15.28 -30.83
N ASP A 59 6.25 16.33 -30.02
CA ASP A 59 7.38 17.22 -29.79
C ASP A 59 8.18 16.75 -28.57
N PRO A 60 9.34 16.10 -28.73
CA PRO A 60 10.17 15.68 -27.60
C PRO A 60 10.78 16.86 -26.84
N ASP A 61 11.10 17.98 -27.51
CA ASP A 61 11.70 19.13 -26.86
C ASP A 61 10.72 19.83 -25.92
N PHE A 62 9.43 19.86 -26.25
CA PHE A 62 8.37 20.29 -25.35
C PHE A 62 8.41 19.53 -24.01
N TRP A 63 8.59 18.22 -24.06
CA TRP A 63 8.67 17.38 -22.85
C TRP A 63 9.96 17.62 -22.08
N LEU A 64 11.09 17.74 -22.77
CA LEU A 64 12.39 18.03 -22.13
C LEU A 64 12.39 19.39 -21.44
N ASP A 65 11.78 20.41 -22.03
CA ASP A 65 11.62 21.74 -21.43
C ASP A 65 10.69 21.69 -20.21
N TYR A 66 9.59 20.95 -20.30
CA TYR A 66 8.69 20.75 -19.17
C TYR A 66 9.39 20.01 -18.02
N PHE A 67 10.12 18.93 -18.29
CA PHE A 67 10.90 18.20 -17.28
C PHE A 67 11.92 19.11 -16.58
N ARG A 68 12.62 19.93 -17.33
CA ARG A 68 13.56 20.90 -16.76
C ARG A 68 12.86 21.90 -15.85
N LYS A 69 11.75 22.46 -16.32
CA LYS A 69 10.94 23.45 -15.59
C LYS A 69 10.45 22.93 -14.24
N ILE A 70 10.08 21.67 -14.15
CA ILE A 70 9.51 21.05 -12.94
C ILE A 70 10.50 20.19 -12.16
N HIS A 71 11.79 20.27 -12.49
CA HIS A 71 12.87 19.56 -11.80
C HIS A 71 12.70 18.05 -11.76
N ILE A 72 12.31 17.42 -12.87
CA ILE A 72 12.32 15.97 -13.02
C ILE A 72 13.75 15.44 -12.91
N ASP A 73 13.93 14.38 -12.13
CA ASP A 73 15.21 13.70 -11.94
C ASP A 73 15.15 12.20 -12.21
N GLY A 74 13.98 11.69 -12.62
CA GLY A 74 13.81 10.33 -13.10
C GLY A 74 12.70 10.21 -14.15
N VAL A 75 12.90 9.38 -15.18
CA VAL A 75 11.92 9.15 -16.24
C VAL A 75 11.64 7.68 -16.46
N LEU A 76 10.37 7.37 -16.79
CA LEU A 76 9.91 6.06 -17.23
C LEU A 76 9.35 6.19 -18.65
N LEU A 77 10.10 5.69 -19.67
CA LEU A 77 9.79 5.86 -21.08
C LEU A 77 9.42 4.54 -21.72
N SER A 78 8.37 4.50 -22.55
CA SER A 78 8.01 3.28 -23.31
C SER A 78 9.10 2.93 -24.34
N ALA A 79 9.51 1.66 -24.34
CA ALA A 79 10.53 1.14 -25.24
C ALA A 79 10.01 0.04 -26.17
N GLY A 80 9.48 -1.07 -25.62
CA GLY A 80 9.16 -2.23 -26.45
C GLY A 80 8.06 -3.13 -25.89
N GLY A 81 7.96 -4.31 -26.49
CA GLY A 81 6.96 -5.33 -26.18
C GLY A 81 5.96 -5.50 -27.31
N ILE A 82 4.71 -5.05 -27.17
CA ILE A 82 3.70 -5.12 -28.24
C ILE A 82 4.12 -4.26 -29.46
N VAL A 83 4.72 -3.11 -29.18
CA VAL A 83 5.27 -2.18 -30.18
C VAL A 83 6.64 -1.71 -29.71
N ALA A 84 7.62 -1.77 -30.59
CA ALA A 84 8.93 -1.17 -30.38
C ALA A 84 8.92 0.30 -30.80
N PHE A 85 9.37 1.19 -29.91
CA PHE A 85 9.58 2.61 -30.14
C PHE A 85 11.05 2.97 -30.41
N TYR A 86 11.83 1.98 -30.81
CA TYR A 86 13.24 2.05 -31.14
C TYR A 86 13.57 1.11 -32.35
N PRO A 87 14.69 1.31 -33.02
CA PRO A 87 15.10 0.46 -34.16
C PRO A 87 15.53 -0.94 -33.68
N THR A 88 14.55 -1.80 -33.39
CA THR A 88 14.78 -3.21 -33.01
C THR A 88 15.24 -4.04 -34.19
N GLU A 89 16.15 -4.99 -33.93
CA GLU A 89 16.61 -6.01 -34.89
C GLU A 89 15.99 -7.39 -34.61
N ILE A 90 15.17 -7.52 -33.57
CA ILE A 90 14.53 -8.79 -33.19
C ILE A 90 13.39 -9.11 -34.16
N PRO A 91 13.45 -10.26 -34.87
CA PRO A 91 12.37 -10.69 -35.76
C PRO A 91 11.02 -10.75 -35.01
N LEU A 92 9.95 -10.33 -35.68
CA LEU A 92 8.57 -10.30 -35.12
C LEU A 92 8.35 -9.35 -33.92
N HIS A 93 9.34 -8.57 -33.53
CA HIS A 93 9.15 -7.46 -32.61
C HIS A 93 8.66 -6.26 -33.43
N HIS A 94 7.36 -6.05 -33.46
CA HIS A 94 6.72 -5.04 -34.31
C HIS A 94 7.24 -3.64 -33.99
N ARG A 95 7.89 -3.03 -34.94
CA ARG A 95 8.37 -1.65 -34.89
C ARG A 95 7.26 -0.70 -35.31
N SER A 96 7.10 0.43 -34.63
CA SER A 96 6.12 1.45 -35.02
C SER A 96 6.40 1.94 -36.47
N ASP A 97 5.40 1.86 -37.34
CA ASP A 97 5.48 2.33 -38.74
C ASP A 97 5.68 3.86 -38.82
N LYS A 98 5.38 4.61 -37.73
CA LYS A 98 5.51 6.07 -37.69
C LYS A 98 6.92 6.53 -37.35
N MET A 99 7.80 5.63 -36.97
CA MET A 99 9.16 5.95 -36.54
C MET A 99 10.10 6.25 -37.76
N GLY A 100 9.80 5.76 -38.94
CA GLY A 100 10.67 5.90 -40.11
C GLY A 100 12.06 5.32 -39.82
N ASN A 101 13.12 6.03 -40.16
CA ASN A 101 14.50 5.66 -39.87
C ASN A 101 15.06 6.33 -38.62
N SER A 102 14.20 7.00 -37.81
CA SER A 102 14.63 7.69 -36.60
C SER A 102 14.68 6.77 -35.37
N ASP A 103 15.35 7.23 -34.34
CA ASP A 103 15.34 6.64 -33.00
C ASP A 103 14.84 7.67 -31.96
N PRO A 104 13.52 7.86 -31.86
CA PRO A 104 12.96 8.84 -30.96
C PRO A 104 13.19 8.49 -29.49
N LEU A 105 13.25 7.20 -29.15
CA LEU A 105 13.60 6.77 -27.79
C LEU A 105 15.06 7.10 -27.47
N GLY A 106 15.98 6.81 -28.37
CA GLY A 106 17.40 7.11 -28.17
C GLY A 106 17.67 8.61 -28.03
N TYR A 107 16.92 9.45 -28.75
CA TYR A 107 16.98 10.91 -28.57
C TYR A 107 16.59 11.31 -27.14
N LEU A 108 15.43 10.87 -26.64
CA LEU A 108 14.99 11.18 -25.28
C LEU A 108 15.95 10.63 -24.21
N VAL A 109 16.40 9.40 -24.36
CA VAL A 109 17.38 8.78 -23.45
C VAL A 109 18.66 9.60 -23.36
N LYS A 110 19.17 10.04 -24.51
CA LYS A 110 20.38 10.87 -24.59
C LYS A 110 20.21 12.22 -23.90
N GLU A 111 19.11 12.93 -24.20
CA GLU A 111 18.87 14.26 -23.62
C GLU A 111 18.52 14.20 -22.13
N CYS A 112 17.70 13.24 -21.69
CA CYS A 112 17.44 13.02 -20.25
C CYS A 112 18.72 12.67 -19.49
N ARG A 113 19.63 11.88 -20.08
CA ARG A 113 20.92 11.55 -19.47
C ARG A 113 21.81 12.78 -19.32
N LYS A 114 21.84 13.69 -20.31
CA LYS A 114 22.55 14.98 -20.18
C LYS A 114 22.03 15.86 -19.03
N MET A 115 20.75 15.73 -18.70
CA MET A 115 20.12 16.41 -17.57
C MET A 115 20.35 15.68 -16.23
N GLY A 116 21.10 14.58 -16.21
CA GLY A 116 21.37 13.80 -14.97
C GLY A 116 20.24 12.94 -14.47
N MET A 117 19.21 12.67 -15.27
CA MET A 117 18.05 11.88 -14.89
C MET A 117 18.35 10.40 -14.83
N SER A 118 17.75 9.67 -13.88
CA SER A 118 17.65 8.22 -13.91
C SER A 118 16.63 7.78 -14.97
N ILE A 119 16.98 6.78 -15.78
CA ILE A 119 16.18 6.36 -16.92
C ILE A 119 15.72 4.92 -16.73
N ILE A 120 14.41 4.72 -16.67
CA ILE A 120 13.77 3.41 -16.67
C ILE A 120 13.06 3.24 -18.02
N LEU A 121 13.27 2.10 -18.68
CA LEU A 121 12.58 1.78 -19.92
C LEU A 121 11.46 0.79 -19.68
N ARG A 122 10.26 1.16 -20.18
CA ARG A 122 9.04 0.38 -19.99
C ARG A 122 8.79 -0.54 -21.16
N THR A 123 8.48 -1.80 -20.86
CA THR A 123 7.99 -2.78 -21.84
C THR A 123 6.59 -3.25 -21.47
N ASP A 124 5.92 -3.91 -22.42
CA ASP A 124 4.60 -4.52 -22.21
C ASP A 124 4.56 -5.88 -22.91
N SER A 125 4.35 -6.95 -22.16
CA SER A 125 4.51 -8.31 -22.64
C SER A 125 3.20 -9.11 -22.79
N HIS A 126 2.04 -8.47 -22.61
CA HIS A 126 0.78 -9.20 -22.45
C HIS A 126 0.12 -9.61 -23.77
N ALA A 127 0.57 -9.09 -24.89
CA ALA A 127 0.00 -9.41 -26.20
C ALA A 127 1.04 -9.37 -27.32
N ALA A 128 0.76 -10.06 -28.41
CA ALA A 128 1.54 -10.08 -29.63
C ALA A 128 0.62 -9.89 -30.85
N ARG A 129 1.20 -9.50 -31.99
CA ARG A 129 0.48 -9.27 -33.25
C ARG A 129 0.18 -10.57 -33.99
N GLN A 130 -0.61 -10.46 -35.04
CA GLN A 130 -1.08 -11.58 -35.85
C GLN A 130 0.08 -12.37 -36.48
N ASP A 131 1.08 -11.70 -37.01
CA ASP A 131 2.29 -12.32 -37.63
C ASP A 131 3.10 -13.13 -36.60
N PHE A 132 3.20 -12.64 -35.37
CA PHE A 132 3.80 -13.38 -34.25
C PHE A 132 3.00 -14.63 -33.93
N TYR A 133 1.67 -14.51 -33.84
CA TYR A 133 0.79 -15.65 -33.57
C TYR A 133 0.91 -16.74 -34.67
N GLU A 134 0.96 -16.34 -35.94
CA GLU A 134 1.11 -17.27 -37.06
C GLU A 134 2.44 -18.04 -37.02
N ALA A 135 3.51 -17.35 -36.61
CA ALA A 135 4.84 -17.96 -36.50
C ALA A 135 4.99 -18.81 -35.19
N HIS A 136 4.36 -18.40 -34.09
CA HIS A 136 4.52 -18.99 -32.77
C HIS A 136 3.19 -19.19 -32.06
N PRO A 137 2.27 -20.04 -32.54
CA PRO A 137 0.96 -20.24 -31.96
C PRO A 137 1.03 -20.86 -30.55
N ASP A 138 2.10 -21.56 -30.23
CA ASP A 138 2.35 -22.15 -28.90
C ASP A 138 2.74 -21.13 -27.82
N TYR A 139 3.12 -19.90 -28.20
CA TYR A 139 3.42 -18.79 -27.26
C TYR A 139 2.15 -18.06 -26.78
N ILE A 140 1.00 -18.32 -27.43
CA ILE A 140 -0.26 -17.64 -27.14
C ILE A 140 -1.01 -18.35 -26.02
N ALA A 141 -1.62 -17.57 -25.13
CA ALA A 141 -2.46 -18.07 -24.04
C ALA A 141 -3.69 -18.82 -24.58
N VAL A 142 -4.13 -19.81 -23.83
CA VAL A 142 -5.26 -20.68 -24.17
C VAL A 142 -6.33 -20.58 -23.10
N THR A 143 -7.59 -20.49 -23.52
CA THR A 143 -8.77 -20.49 -22.65
C THR A 143 -9.13 -21.91 -22.18
N SER A 144 -10.05 -22.05 -21.23
CA SER A 144 -10.45 -23.36 -20.68
C SER A 144 -11.11 -24.28 -21.73
N ASP A 145 -11.72 -23.71 -22.77
CA ASP A 145 -12.30 -24.45 -23.90
C ASP A 145 -11.30 -24.81 -25.01
N GLY A 146 -10.01 -24.51 -24.77
CA GLY A 146 -8.92 -24.85 -25.70
C GLY A 146 -8.67 -23.85 -26.83
N GLN A 147 -9.39 -22.73 -26.86
CA GLN A 147 -9.20 -21.72 -27.90
C GLN A 147 -8.01 -20.82 -27.56
N LYS A 148 -7.33 -20.33 -28.61
CA LYS A 148 -6.32 -19.27 -28.45
C LYS A 148 -6.97 -18.00 -27.98
N ARG A 149 -6.37 -17.35 -26.97
CA ARG A 149 -6.95 -16.17 -26.34
C ARG A 149 -6.72 -14.93 -27.18
N GLN A 150 -7.78 -14.46 -27.85
CA GLN A 150 -7.75 -13.18 -28.55
C GLN A 150 -7.76 -12.02 -27.55
N HIS A 151 -7.12 -10.91 -27.91
CA HIS A 151 -7.10 -9.72 -27.05
C HIS A 151 -8.50 -9.10 -26.95
N TRP A 152 -8.90 -8.73 -25.74
CA TRP A 152 -10.27 -8.23 -25.42
C TRP A 152 -10.64 -6.90 -26.12
N ALA A 153 -9.64 -6.07 -26.48
CA ALA A 153 -9.88 -4.75 -27.08
C ALA A 153 -9.50 -4.68 -28.58
N ARG A 154 -8.74 -5.65 -29.10
CA ARG A 154 -8.24 -5.61 -30.49
C ARG A 154 -8.19 -7.01 -31.11
N LYS A 155 -8.82 -7.16 -32.27
CA LYS A 155 -8.91 -8.45 -32.96
C LYS A 155 -7.62 -8.88 -33.68
N ASP A 156 -6.70 -7.97 -33.93
CA ASP A 156 -5.39 -8.22 -34.53
C ASP A 156 -4.29 -8.51 -33.50
N LEU A 157 -4.64 -8.59 -32.22
CA LEU A 157 -3.75 -8.94 -31.13
C LEU A 157 -4.17 -10.24 -30.43
N TRP A 158 -3.18 -10.98 -29.96
CA TRP A 158 -3.33 -12.24 -29.24
C TRP A 158 -2.65 -12.15 -27.88
N VAL A 159 -3.36 -12.61 -26.85
CA VAL A 159 -2.81 -12.59 -25.48
C VAL A 159 -1.72 -13.64 -25.34
N THR A 160 -0.55 -13.23 -24.91
CA THR A 160 0.61 -14.11 -24.76
C THR A 160 0.54 -14.93 -23.47
N CYS A 161 1.15 -16.11 -23.46
CA CYS A 161 1.29 -16.90 -22.24
C CYS A 161 2.40 -16.32 -21.36
N ALA A 162 2.03 -15.72 -20.22
CA ALA A 162 2.98 -15.10 -19.30
C ALA A 162 4.02 -16.07 -18.72
N LEU A 163 3.64 -17.35 -18.53
CA LEU A 163 4.48 -18.39 -17.91
C LEU A 163 5.16 -19.31 -18.93
N GLY A 164 5.03 -18.99 -20.24
CA GLY A 164 5.56 -19.75 -21.35
C GLY A 164 6.72 -19.07 -22.07
N PRO A 165 7.09 -19.58 -23.26
CA PRO A 165 8.26 -19.12 -24.00
C PRO A 165 8.22 -17.65 -24.42
N TYR A 166 7.04 -17.03 -24.56
CA TYR A 166 6.96 -15.61 -24.91
C TYR A 166 7.76 -14.75 -23.92
N ASN A 167 7.53 -14.88 -22.63
CA ASN A 167 8.27 -14.12 -21.63
C ASN A 167 9.67 -14.70 -21.39
N PHE A 168 9.80 -16.02 -21.26
CA PHE A 168 11.06 -16.66 -20.89
C PHE A 168 12.12 -16.63 -22.00
N ASP A 169 11.74 -16.52 -23.28
CA ASP A 169 12.67 -16.47 -24.40
C ASP A 169 12.57 -15.13 -25.18
N PHE A 170 11.41 -14.83 -25.79
CA PHE A 170 11.27 -13.69 -26.68
C PHE A 170 11.47 -12.35 -25.95
N MET A 171 10.72 -12.11 -24.88
CA MET A 171 10.86 -10.87 -24.11
C MET A 171 12.23 -10.74 -23.43
N THR A 172 12.84 -11.85 -23.06
CA THR A 172 14.24 -11.84 -22.56
C THR A 172 15.20 -11.29 -23.63
N LYS A 173 15.05 -11.65 -24.90
CA LYS A 173 15.83 -11.08 -26.00
C LYS A 173 15.55 -9.58 -26.17
N VAL A 174 14.29 -9.17 -26.11
CA VAL A 174 13.88 -7.75 -26.19
C VAL A 174 14.55 -6.94 -25.04
N HIS A 175 14.50 -7.42 -23.82
CA HIS A 175 15.15 -6.73 -22.69
C HIS A 175 16.67 -6.63 -22.89
N LYS A 176 17.32 -7.68 -23.37
CA LYS A 176 18.77 -7.65 -23.66
C LYS A 176 19.12 -6.64 -24.72
N GLU A 177 18.36 -6.57 -25.82
CA GLU A 177 18.57 -5.59 -26.89
C GLU A 177 18.43 -4.16 -26.36
N ILE A 178 17.37 -3.86 -25.60
CA ILE A 178 17.16 -2.55 -24.97
C ILE A 178 18.34 -2.18 -24.05
N MET A 179 18.80 -3.15 -23.24
CA MET A 179 19.93 -2.94 -22.36
C MET A 179 21.24 -2.67 -23.11
N GLN A 180 21.48 -3.37 -24.21
CA GLN A 180 22.68 -3.20 -25.05
C GLN A 180 22.69 -1.83 -25.75
N GLN A 181 21.53 -1.39 -26.27
CA GLN A 181 21.44 -0.13 -27.01
C GLN A 181 21.45 1.11 -26.09
N TYR A 182 20.72 1.07 -24.97
CA TYR A 182 20.45 2.28 -24.17
C TYR A 182 21.03 2.28 -22.77
N GLN A 183 21.40 1.13 -22.21
CA GLN A 183 21.96 0.99 -20.87
C GLN A 183 21.18 1.76 -19.79
N PRO A 184 19.83 1.60 -19.68
CA PRO A 184 19.03 2.28 -18.69
C PRO A 184 19.38 1.82 -17.28
N GLU A 185 18.92 2.56 -16.27
CA GLU A 185 19.01 2.21 -14.85
C GLU A 185 18.08 1.03 -14.50
N GLY A 186 17.05 0.78 -15.31
CA GLY A 186 16.20 -0.40 -15.14
C GLY A 186 15.23 -0.63 -16.28
N ILE A 187 14.60 -1.81 -16.26
CA ILE A 187 13.48 -2.16 -17.13
C ILE A 187 12.26 -2.41 -16.26
N PHE A 188 11.16 -1.74 -16.59
CA PHE A 188 9.85 -1.91 -15.99
C PHE A 188 8.92 -2.60 -16.98
N THR A 189 8.35 -3.76 -16.59
CA THR A 189 7.46 -4.50 -17.51
C THR A 189 6.02 -4.47 -17.02
N ASN A 190 5.15 -3.89 -17.84
CA ASN A 190 3.72 -3.82 -17.59
C ASN A 190 3.04 -5.17 -17.93
N ARG A 191 2.02 -5.54 -17.14
CA ARG A 191 1.16 -6.73 -17.38
C ARG A 191 1.92 -8.04 -17.64
N TRP A 192 3.09 -8.18 -17.09
CA TRP A 192 3.99 -9.33 -17.27
C TRP A 192 3.49 -10.60 -16.57
N SER A 193 2.60 -10.49 -15.59
CA SER A 193 2.02 -11.60 -14.82
C SER A 193 0.88 -12.34 -15.53
N GLY A 194 0.47 -11.88 -16.71
CA GLY A 194 -0.61 -12.49 -17.50
C GLY A 194 -2.02 -12.12 -17.02
N HIS A 195 -3.01 -12.85 -17.54
CA HIS A 195 -4.44 -12.59 -17.33
C HIS A 195 -5.18 -13.87 -16.94
N GLY A 196 -4.99 -14.32 -15.69
CA GLY A 196 -5.64 -15.51 -15.15
C GLY A 196 -5.04 -16.82 -15.63
N ILE A 197 -5.79 -17.93 -15.47
CA ILE A 197 -5.33 -19.29 -15.79
C ILE A 197 -5.14 -19.45 -17.30
N CYS A 198 -3.97 -19.92 -17.70
CA CYS A 198 -3.69 -20.27 -19.09
C CYS A 198 -3.63 -21.79 -19.27
N TYR A 199 -4.40 -22.34 -20.21
CA TYR A 199 -4.51 -23.78 -20.47
C TYR A 199 -3.65 -24.24 -21.67
N CYS A 200 -2.58 -23.50 -22.02
CA CYS A 200 -1.64 -23.96 -23.03
C CYS A 200 -0.84 -25.17 -22.55
N GLU A 201 -0.26 -25.93 -23.49
CA GLU A 201 0.49 -27.16 -23.17
C GLU A 201 1.67 -26.89 -22.21
N HIS A 202 2.32 -25.75 -22.30
CA HIS A 202 3.38 -25.35 -21.37
C HIS A 202 2.85 -25.24 -19.92
N CYS A 203 1.71 -24.55 -19.73
CA CYS A 203 1.12 -24.38 -18.42
C CYS A 203 0.59 -25.71 -17.84
N LYS A 204 -0.13 -26.50 -18.64
CA LYS A 204 -0.60 -27.84 -18.25
C LYS A 204 0.56 -28.72 -17.79
N LYS A 205 1.58 -28.86 -18.62
CA LYS A 205 2.75 -29.69 -18.31
C LYS A 205 3.51 -29.21 -17.07
N ASN A 206 3.77 -27.90 -16.99
CA ASN A 206 4.56 -27.33 -15.90
C ASN A 206 3.82 -27.39 -14.55
N PHE A 207 2.51 -27.12 -14.53
CA PHE A 207 1.72 -27.25 -13.33
C PHE A 207 1.58 -28.69 -12.85
N LYS A 208 1.28 -29.62 -13.77
CA LYS A 208 1.22 -31.05 -13.46
C LYS A 208 2.54 -31.59 -12.92
N ASN A 209 3.68 -31.19 -13.51
CA ASN A 209 4.99 -31.59 -13.03
C ASN A 209 5.31 -31.05 -11.62
N ALA A 210 4.81 -29.84 -11.28
CA ALA A 210 5.06 -29.19 -10.01
C ALA A 210 4.13 -29.68 -8.88
N SER A 211 2.85 -29.92 -9.20
CA SER A 211 1.81 -30.20 -8.20
C SER A 211 1.23 -31.62 -8.24
N GLY A 212 1.43 -32.35 -9.34
CA GLY A 212 0.74 -33.63 -9.62
C GLY A 212 -0.72 -33.46 -10.06
N LEU A 213 -1.23 -32.23 -10.13
CA LEU A 213 -2.64 -31.91 -10.42
C LEU A 213 -2.83 -31.40 -11.84
N GLU A 214 -4.05 -31.51 -12.36
CA GLU A 214 -4.48 -30.80 -13.55
C GLU A 214 -4.80 -29.34 -13.20
N LEU A 215 -4.77 -28.42 -14.19
CA LEU A 215 -5.11 -27.03 -13.98
C LEU A 215 -6.53 -26.85 -13.45
N PRO A 216 -6.78 -25.90 -12.54
CA PRO A 216 -8.11 -25.69 -11.98
C PRO A 216 -9.10 -25.26 -13.07
N THR A 217 -10.34 -25.74 -12.97
CA THR A 217 -11.43 -25.42 -13.90
C THR A 217 -12.16 -24.12 -13.54
N SER A 218 -11.98 -23.66 -12.31
CA SER A 218 -12.55 -22.39 -11.82
C SER A 218 -11.46 -21.54 -11.14
N ALA A 219 -11.73 -20.24 -11.00
CA ALA A 219 -10.88 -19.30 -10.27
C ALA A 219 -11.46 -18.96 -8.89
N GLU A 220 -12.21 -19.89 -8.30
CA GLU A 220 -12.77 -19.70 -6.96
C GLU A 220 -11.68 -19.72 -5.90
N ARG A 221 -11.61 -18.66 -5.13
CA ARG A 221 -10.53 -18.38 -4.16
C ARG A 221 -10.36 -19.50 -3.12
N LEU A 222 -11.45 -20.14 -2.70
CA LEU A 222 -11.45 -21.21 -1.70
C LEU A 222 -11.28 -22.61 -2.31
N ASP A 223 -11.21 -22.74 -3.63
CA ASP A 223 -10.93 -24.01 -4.29
C ASP A 223 -9.47 -24.44 -4.07
N THR A 224 -9.27 -25.68 -3.60
CA THR A 224 -7.95 -26.21 -3.23
C THR A 224 -6.99 -26.27 -4.44
N VAL A 225 -7.51 -26.66 -5.63
CA VAL A 225 -6.68 -26.73 -6.84
C VAL A 225 -6.30 -25.35 -7.31
N TYR A 226 -7.22 -24.37 -7.22
CA TYR A 226 -6.94 -22.98 -7.52
C TYR A 226 -5.89 -22.37 -6.57
N GLN A 227 -5.94 -22.69 -5.28
CA GLN A 227 -4.93 -22.25 -4.32
C GLN A 227 -3.53 -22.81 -4.68
N LYS A 228 -3.44 -24.10 -5.03
CA LYS A 228 -2.20 -24.72 -5.49
C LYS A 228 -1.69 -24.11 -6.80
N TRP A 229 -2.59 -23.78 -7.72
CA TRP A 229 -2.23 -23.06 -8.93
C TRP A 229 -1.73 -21.64 -8.62
N SER A 230 -2.34 -20.94 -7.71
CA SER A 230 -1.94 -19.60 -7.30
C SER A 230 -0.52 -19.58 -6.70
N GLU A 231 -0.19 -20.57 -5.86
CA GLU A 231 1.17 -20.74 -5.32
C GLU A 231 2.19 -21.03 -6.45
N TRP A 232 1.88 -21.97 -7.31
CA TRP A 232 2.73 -22.30 -8.47
C TRP A 232 2.91 -21.10 -9.43
N ASN A 233 1.84 -20.35 -9.68
CA ASN A 233 1.89 -19.15 -10.52
C ASN A 233 2.84 -18.10 -9.92
N LYS A 234 2.79 -17.87 -8.62
CA LYS A 234 3.73 -16.98 -7.92
C LYS A 234 5.19 -17.44 -8.08
N ASP A 235 5.44 -18.76 -7.92
CA ASP A 235 6.79 -19.31 -8.07
C ASP A 235 7.31 -19.17 -9.50
N ARG A 236 6.48 -19.38 -10.52
CA ARG A 236 6.87 -19.18 -11.92
C ARG A 236 7.16 -17.73 -12.25
N LEU A 237 6.35 -16.80 -11.74
CA LEU A 237 6.60 -15.38 -11.91
C LEU A 237 7.89 -14.95 -11.19
N LYS A 238 8.20 -15.51 -10.02
CA LYS A 238 9.47 -15.31 -9.35
C LYS A 238 10.66 -15.79 -10.19
N ASP A 239 10.56 -16.98 -10.79
CA ASP A 239 11.60 -17.50 -11.69
C ASP A 239 11.83 -16.55 -12.88
N LEU A 240 10.76 -16.02 -13.46
CA LEU A 240 10.82 -15.06 -14.56
C LEU A 240 11.46 -13.73 -14.14
N TRP A 241 11.07 -13.20 -12.97
CA TRP A 241 11.69 -12.00 -12.41
C TRP A 241 13.20 -12.16 -12.27
N PHE A 242 13.62 -13.25 -11.64
CA PHE A 242 15.05 -13.49 -11.41
C PHE A 242 15.82 -13.74 -12.69
N LEU A 243 15.20 -14.37 -13.69
CA LEU A 243 15.79 -14.50 -15.02
C LEU A 243 16.06 -13.13 -15.65
N TRP A 244 15.04 -12.28 -15.69
CA TRP A 244 15.16 -10.96 -16.31
C TRP A 244 16.15 -10.05 -15.56
N ASP A 245 16.10 -10.03 -14.22
CA ASP A 245 17.04 -9.25 -13.42
C ASP A 245 18.51 -9.73 -13.64
N ALA A 246 18.72 -11.04 -13.70
CA ALA A 246 20.03 -11.60 -13.94
C ALA A 246 20.56 -11.26 -15.36
N GLU A 247 19.73 -11.36 -16.40
CA GLU A 247 20.12 -11.03 -17.78
C GLU A 247 20.43 -9.53 -17.95
N ILE A 248 19.64 -8.65 -17.31
CA ILE A 248 19.85 -7.21 -17.28
C ILE A 248 21.19 -6.87 -16.61
N ARG A 249 21.44 -7.45 -15.44
CA ARG A 249 22.67 -7.20 -14.66
C ARG A 249 23.94 -7.73 -15.32
N LYS A 250 23.88 -8.72 -16.18
CA LYS A 250 25.02 -9.15 -16.99
C LYS A 250 25.53 -8.04 -17.91
N ILE A 251 24.63 -7.15 -18.38
CA ILE A 251 24.98 -6.05 -19.27
C ILE A 251 25.38 -4.81 -18.48
N LYS A 252 24.58 -4.44 -17.45
CA LYS A 252 24.85 -3.31 -16.55
C LYS A 252 24.56 -3.73 -15.09
N PRO A 253 25.58 -4.02 -14.28
CA PRO A 253 25.40 -4.57 -12.92
C PRO A 253 24.56 -3.70 -11.97
N THR A 254 24.52 -2.39 -12.19
CA THR A 254 23.75 -1.44 -11.40
C THR A 254 22.29 -1.35 -11.81
N SER A 255 21.91 -1.91 -12.98
CA SER A 255 20.52 -1.90 -13.46
C SER A 255 19.66 -2.92 -12.72
N ARG A 256 18.32 -2.70 -12.75
CA ARG A 256 17.34 -3.54 -12.07
C ARG A 256 16.18 -3.89 -13.01
N PHE A 257 15.66 -5.10 -12.85
CA PHE A 257 14.31 -5.39 -13.33
C PHE A 257 13.29 -4.93 -12.28
N ILE A 258 12.28 -4.19 -12.70
CA ILE A 258 11.26 -3.61 -11.83
C ILE A 258 9.90 -4.16 -12.28
N PRO A 259 9.29 -5.07 -11.50
CA PRO A 259 7.99 -5.63 -11.84
C PRO A 259 6.87 -4.59 -11.65
N ASN A 260 5.92 -4.52 -12.58
CA ASN A 260 4.66 -3.80 -12.33
C ASN A 260 3.73 -4.67 -11.50
N GLY A 261 3.87 -4.57 -10.18
CA GLY A 261 3.21 -5.43 -9.22
C GLY A 261 3.81 -6.83 -9.13
N PHE A 262 3.71 -7.42 -7.97
CA PHE A 262 4.01 -8.82 -7.70
C PHE A 262 3.10 -9.32 -6.58
N PRO A 263 2.54 -10.55 -6.67
CA PRO A 263 1.54 -11.02 -5.71
C PRO A 263 2.07 -11.34 -4.31
N ASP A 264 3.39 -11.37 -4.12
CA ASP A 264 4.04 -11.60 -2.83
C ASP A 264 4.82 -10.34 -2.40
N LYS A 265 4.26 -9.59 -1.44
CA LYS A 265 4.86 -8.35 -0.95
C LYS A 265 6.17 -8.57 -0.19
N LEU A 266 6.29 -9.67 0.57
CA LEU A 266 7.52 -9.98 1.30
C LEU A 266 8.65 -10.32 0.35
N LEU A 267 8.38 -11.09 -0.70
CA LEU A 267 9.36 -11.36 -1.74
C LEU A 267 9.77 -10.07 -2.47
N THR A 268 8.78 -9.21 -2.76
CA THR A 268 9.05 -7.88 -3.33
C THR A 268 9.97 -7.08 -2.41
N GLY A 269 9.65 -7.00 -1.13
CA GLY A 269 10.48 -6.30 -0.14
C GLY A 269 11.91 -6.85 -0.05
N LYS A 270 12.07 -8.16 -0.13
CA LYS A 270 13.38 -8.81 -0.05
C LYS A 270 14.25 -8.56 -1.28
N HIS A 271 13.68 -8.55 -2.48
CA HIS A 271 14.44 -8.57 -3.74
C HIS A 271 14.39 -7.27 -4.55
N SER A 272 13.44 -6.36 -4.29
CA SER A 272 13.43 -5.05 -4.92
C SER A 272 14.30 -4.06 -4.14
N ASP A 273 15.12 -3.30 -4.85
CA ASP A 273 15.83 -2.13 -4.31
C ASP A 273 15.00 -0.85 -4.50
N PHE A 274 14.00 -0.90 -5.38
CA PHE A 274 13.19 0.21 -5.83
C PHE A 274 11.85 -0.32 -6.36
N PHE A 275 10.74 0.40 -6.14
CA PHE A 275 9.42 -0.08 -6.54
C PHE A 275 8.53 1.04 -7.09
N PHE A 276 7.79 0.74 -8.18
CA PHE A 276 6.73 1.60 -8.68
C PHE A 276 5.38 1.11 -8.16
N ALA A 277 4.70 1.95 -7.38
CA ALA A 277 3.32 1.75 -6.96
C ALA A 277 2.37 2.34 -8.02
N ASP A 278 1.77 1.48 -8.82
CA ASP A 278 0.89 1.88 -9.92
C ASP A 278 -0.57 2.01 -9.44
N ARG A 279 -0.85 3.08 -8.70
CA ARG A 279 -2.20 3.51 -8.31
C ARG A 279 -2.45 4.90 -8.89
N GLN A 280 -3.01 4.93 -10.10
CA GLN A 280 -2.92 6.12 -10.93
C GLN A 280 -3.85 7.25 -10.50
N ALA A 281 -5.11 6.96 -10.16
CA ALA A 281 -6.08 7.99 -9.80
C ALA A 281 -7.27 7.40 -9.07
N ARG A 282 -8.02 8.28 -8.42
CA ARG A 282 -9.30 7.96 -7.82
C ARG A 282 -10.43 8.17 -8.82
N SER A 283 -11.47 7.34 -8.72
CA SER A 283 -12.72 7.50 -9.45
C SER A 283 -13.91 7.17 -8.57
N GLY A 284 -15.01 7.87 -8.80
CA GLY A 284 -16.23 7.64 -8.03
C GLY A 284 -16.02 7.82 -6.52
N VAL A 285 -16.47 6.86 -5.75
CA VAL A 285 -16.51 6.90 -4.27
C VAL A 285 -15.30 6.23 -3.58
N ILE A 286 -14.19 6.09 -4.27
CA ILE A 286 -12.95 5.59 -3.65
C ILE A 286 -12.48 6.61 -2.59
N PRO A 287 -12.07 6.16 -1.39
CA PRO A 287 -11.68 7.07 -0.30
C PRO A 287 -10.52 8.00 -0.67
N PRO A 288 -10.48 9.23 -0.16
CA PRO A 288 -9.43 10.21 -0.47
C PRO A 288 -8.02 9.72 -0.08
N TRP A 289 -7.89 8.94 0.97
CA TRP A 289 -6.64 8.37 1.47
C TRP A 289 -6.15 7.10 0.73
N SER A 290 -6.77 6.72 -0.39
CA SER A 290 -6.43 5.46 -1.09
C SER A 290 -5.00 5.38 -1.60
N ASN A 291 -4.37 6.52 -1.93
CA ASN A 291 -2.97 6.54 -2.32
C ASN A 291 -2.04 6.31 -1.11
N ALA A 292 -2.35 6.92 0.02
CA ALA A 292 -1.68 6.69 1.31
C ALA A 292 -1.76 5.22 1.74
N TRP A 293 -2.95 4.59 1.62
CA TRP A 293 -3.12 3.16 1.86
C TRP A 293 -2.10 2.33 1.08
N GLY A 294 -1.94 2.62 -0.22
CA GLY A 294 -0.97 1.91 -1.07
C GLY A 294 0.47 2.05 -0.59
N ALA A 295 0.85 3.24 -0.11
CA ALA A 295 2.17 3.47 0.49
C ALA A 295 2.36 2.66 1.78
N LYS A 296 1.42 2.78 2.71
CA LYS A 296 1.46 2.10 4.02
C LYS A 296 1.42 0.57 3.88
N GLU A 297 0.69 0.05 2.89
CA GLU A 297 0.62 -1.40 2.62
C GLU A 297 1.94 -1.99 2.09
N LEU A 298 2.73 -1.21 1.37
CA LEU A 298 4.03 -1.61 0.82
C LEU A 298 5.18 -1.42 1.81
N ARG A 299 5.09 -0.41 2.67
CA ARG A 299 6.17 -0.01 3.60
C ARG A 299 6.66 -1.12 4.51
N PRO A 300 5.82 -1.96 5.15
CA PRO A 300 6.28 -3.03 6.02
C PRO A 300 7.26 -4.00 5.35
N SER A 301 7.02 -4.31 4.08
CA SER A 301 7.84 -5.24 3.31
C SER A 301 9.06 -4.59 2.66
N LEU A 302 8.93 -3.36 2.18
CA LEU A 302 10.01 -2.63 1.51
C LEU A 302 10.95 -1.90 2.48
N GLY A 303 10.54 -1.70 3.74
CA GLY A 303 11.30 -0.87 4.68
C GLY A 303 11.43 0.55 4.14
N MET A 304 12.62 1.14 4.22
CA MET A 304 12.89 2.49 3.74
C MET A 304 13.32 2.56 2.26
N LYS A 305 13.23 1.45 1.53
CA LYS A 305 13.50 1.46 0.08
C LYS A 305 12.56 2.41 -0.65
N PRO A 306 13.02 3.07 -1.74
CA PRO A 306 12.21 4.04 -2.45
C PRO A 306 10.96 3.42 -3.09
N ILE A 307 9.82 4.04 -2.85
CA ILE A 307 8.54 3.76 -3.49
C ILE A 307 8.18 4.97 -4.35
N VAL A 308 7.99 4.75 -5.63
CA VAL A 308 7.54 5.78 -6.57
C VAL A 308 6.06 5.59 -6.84
N GLY A 309 5.25 6.57 -6.48
CA GLY A 309 3.81 6.57 -6.70
C GLY A 309 3.46 7.08 -8.10
N ILE A 310 3.06 6.19 -9.00
CA ILE A 310 2.55 6.59 -10.32
C ILE A 310 1.14 7.15 -10.16
N PHE A 311 0.93 8.38 -10.62
CA PHE A 311 -0.40 9.00 -10.63
C PHE A 311 -0.78 9.50 -12.02
N SER A 312 -2.05 9.37 -12.36
CA SER A 312 -2.64 9.92 -13.59
C SER A 312 -3.20 11.31 -13.33
N VAL A 313 -3.07 12.18 -14.29
CA VAL A 313 -3.71 13.50 -14.32
C VAL A 313 -5.15 13.45 -14.84
N GLY A 314 -5.61 12.28 -15.25
CA GLY A 314 -6.94 12.03 -15.80
C GLY A 314 -7.67 10.84 -15.15
N PHE A 315 -8.70 10.34 -15.81
CA PHE A 315 -9.54 9.24 -15.33
C PHE A 315 -9.07 7.90 -15.88
N GLU A 316 -8.38 7.09 -15.05
CA GLU A 316 -7.88 5.75 -15.37
C GLU A 316 -8.82 4.65 -14.84
N VAL A 317 -10.08 4.78 -15.09
CA VAL A 317 -11.11 3.86 -14.63
C VAL A 317 -11.62 2.97 -15.74
N GLU A 318 -12.69 2.28 -15.48
CA GLU A 318 -13.33 1.29 -16.33
C GLU A 318 -13.37 1.66 -17.80
N HIS A 319 -13.68 2.92 -18.11
CA HIS A 319 -13.78 3.41 -19.49
C HIS A 319 -12.48 3.88 -20.12
N ARG A 320 -11.37 3.96 -19.36
CA ARG A 320 -10.02 4.21 -19.85
C ARG A 320 -9.82 5.49 -20.65
N TRP A 321 -10.39 6.60 -20.21
CA TRP A 321 -10.23 7.93 -20.86
C TRP A 321 -8.82 8.49 -20.69
N LYS A 322 -7.89 8.06 -21.54
CA LYS A 322 -6.46 8.37 -21.45
C LYS A 322 -6.10 9.85 -21.65
N ASP A 323 -6.94 10.58 -22.36
CA ASP A 323 -6.75 12.01 -22.64
C ASP A 323 -7.76 12.88 -21.89
N SER A 324 -8.01 12.54 -20.62
CA SER A 324 -8.85 13.30 -19.72
C SER A 324 -8.01 14.05 -18.68
N VAL A 325 -8.64 15.03 -18.01
CA VAL A 325 -8.03 15.81 -16.93
C VAL A 325 -8.98 15.85 -15.74
N GLN A 326 -8.47 15.54 -14.56
CA GLN A 326 -9.17 15.69 -13.29
C GLN A 326 -9.07 17.14 -12.79
N SER A 327 -9.88 17.47 -11.76
CA SER A 327 -9.76 18.77 -11.08
C SER A 327 -8.36 18.93 -10.44
N ASP A 328 -7.89 20.15 -10.37
CA ASP A 328 -6.65 20.50 -9.66
C ASP A 328 -6.65 19.96 -8.22
N ALA A 329 -7.77 20.13 -7.51
CA ALA A 329 -7.93 19.65 -6.14
C ALA A 329 -7.72 18.14 -6.03
N GLU A 330 -8.30 17.35 -6.95
CA GLU A 330 -8.17 15.91 -6.95
C GLU A 330 -6.73 15.45 -7.20
N ILE A 331 -6.04 16.07 -8.16
CA ILE A 331 -4.63 15.76 -8.46
C ILE A 331 -3.76 16.09 -7.25
N ARG A 332 -3.95 17.26 -6.62
CA ARG A 332 -3.17 17.71 -5.46
C ARG A 332 -3.33 16.79 -4.26
N ILE A 333 -4.55 16.47 -3.88
CA ILE A 333 -4.81 15.58 -2.74
C ILE A 333 -4.23 14.18 -2.98
N TRP A 334 -4.42 13.63 -4.19
CA TRP A 334 -3.87 12.30 -4.51
C TRP A 334 -2.35 12.26 -4.39
N VAL A 335 -1.65 13.27 -4.89
CA VAL A 335 -0.19 13.38 -4.80
C VAL A 335 0.27 13.65 -3.38
N ALA A 336 -0.40 14.55 -2.67
CA ALA A 336 -0.10 14.89 -1.28
C ALA A 336 -0.15 13.67 -0.36
N GLU A 337 -1.19 12.83 -0.48
CA GLU A 337 -1.33 11.57 0.24
C GLU A 337 -0.15 10.61 -0.03
N GLY A 338 0.29 10.51 -1.28
CA GLY A 338 1.46 9.70 -1.62
C GLY A 338 2.74 10.23 -0.99
N VAL A 339 3.02 11.52 -1.14
CA VAL A 339 4.24 12.17 -0.62
C VAL A 339 4.27 12.18 0.91
N ALA A 340 3.16 12.50 1.56
CA ALA A 340 3.04 12.46 3.02
C ALA A 340 3.35 11.06 3.58
N ASN A 341 3.05 10.01 2.81
CA ASN A 341 3.32 8.62 3.16
C ASN A 341 4.62 8.06 2.55
N GLY A 342 5.54 8.95 2.17
CA GLY A 342 6.91 8.62 1.77
C GLY A 342 7.06 8.09 0.34
N MET A 343 6.05 8.26 -0.52
CA MET A 343 6.20 8.02 -1.96
C MET A 343 6.88 9.19 -2.67
N LYS A 344 7.67 8.87 -3.68
CA LYS A 344 8.20 9.82 -4.64
C LYS A 344 7.20 9.97 -5.79
N PRO A 345 6.72 11.18 -6.13
CA PRO A 345 5.65 11.35 -7.12
C PRO A 345 6.15 11.06 -8.54
N CYS A 346 5.30 10.39 -9.35
CA CYS A 346 5.54 10.12 -10.76
C CYS A 346 4.25 10.36 -11.55
N PHE A 347 4.14 11.48 -12.27
CA PHE A 347 2.99 11.63 -13.15
C PHE A 347 3.08 10.72 -14.37
N VAL A 348 1.95 10.21 -14.84
CA VAL A 348 1.86 9.45 -16.09
C VAL A 348 1.03 10.20 -17.12
N LYS A 349 1.53 10.24 -18.35
CA LYS A 349 0.78 10.68 -19.52
C LYS A 349 0.82 9.60 -20.59
N PHE A 350 -0.37 9.31 -21.15
CA PHE A 350 -0.53 8.39 -22.27
C PHE A 350 -0.53 9.17 -23.57
N GLY A 351 0.38 8.79 -24.47
CA GLY A 351 0.67 9.52 -25.68
C GLY A 351 1.64 10.69 -25.47
N GLY A 352 2.46 10.97 -26.50
CA GLY A 352 3.41 12.08 -26.52
C GLY A 352 2.75 13.42 -26.83
N ASN A 353 1.61 13.41 -27.51
CA ASN A 353 0.82 14.60 -27.82
C ASN A 353 -0.08 14.99 -26.66
N ILE A 354 -0.15 16.28 -26.36
CA ILE A 354 -1.01 16.81 -25.31
C ILE A 354 -2.08 17.69 -25.92
N TYR A 355 -3.33 17.29 -25.81
CA TYR A 355 -4.48 18.08 -26.26
C TYR A 355 -5.03 18.96 -25.14
N ASP A 356 -4.97 18.50 -23.88
CA ASP A 356 -5.40 19.25 -22.71
C ASP A 356 -4.24 19.49 -21.73
N LYS A 357 -3.89 20.75 -21.53
CA LYS A 357 -2.75 21.19 -20.69
C LYS A 357 -3.17 21.68 -19.29
N ARG A 358 -4.46 21.65 -18.94
CA ARG A 358 -4.96 22.21 -17.66
C ARG A 358 -4.27 21.63 -16.42
N TRP A 359 -3.89 20.35 -16.44
CA TRP A 359 -3.21 19.66 -15.35
C TRP A 359 -1.75 20.14 -15.11
N MET A 360 -1.11 20.72 -16.12
CA MET A 360 0.34 20.98 -16.09
C MET A 360 0.73 21.99 -15.01
N ASN A 361 -0.11 22.99 -14.73
CA ASN A 361 0.18 23.99 -13.71
C ASN A 361 0.10 23.40 -12.30
N ALA A 362 -0.88 22.54 -12.00
CA ALA A 362 -0.99 21.86 -10.72
C ALA A 362 0.23 20.98 -10.44
N VAL A 363 0.63 20.17 -11.42
CA VAL A 363 1.82 19.32 -11.30
C VAL A 363 3.09 20.16 -11.15
N ALA A 364 3.23 21.25 -11.93
CA ALA A 364 4.39 22.12 -11.84
C ALA A 364 4.53 22.80 -10.47
N ASP A 365 3.45 23.32 -9.92
CA ASP A 365 3.44 23.93 -8.58
C ASP A 365 3.88 22.94 -7.51
N MET A 366 3.29 21.74 -7.47
CA MET A 366 3.65 20.70 -6.50
C MET A 366 5.11 20.26 -6.62
N TYR A 367 5.58 19.97 -7.85
CA TYR A 367 6.94 19.48 -8.06
C TYR A 367 8.00 20.51 -7.71
N GLN A 368 7.74 21.81 -8.01
CA GLN A 368 8.62 22.90 -7.61
C GLN A 368 8.67 23.07 -6.10
N LYS A 369 7.54 22.97 -5.41
CA LYS A 369 7.49 22.99 -3.93
C LYS A 369 8.27 21.82 -3.32
N TYR A 370 8.06 20.60 -3.81
CA TYR A 370 8.80 19.42 -3.33
C TYR A 370 10.30 19.46 -3.68
N TYR A 371 10.68 20.11 -4.77
CA TYR A 371 12.08 20.36 -5.06
C TYR A 371 12.74 21.28 -4.02
N LYS A 372 12.09 22.38 -3.65
CA LYS A 372 12.61 23.32 -2.64
C LYS A 372 12.80 22.69 -1.27
N CYS A 373 11.91 21.79 -0.87
CA CYS A 373 11.97 21.14 0.44
C CYS A 373 12.52 19.70 0.39
N GLU A 374 13.18 19.29 -0.68
CA GLU A 374 13.62 17.90 -0.92
C GLU A 374 14.40 17.29 0.25
N ARG A 375 15.28 18.05 0.92
CA ARG A 375 16.07 17.56 2.05
C ARG A 375 15.18 17.01 3.19
N TYR A 376 13.99 17.59 3.37
CA TYR A 376 13.01 17.17 4.38
C TYR A 376 12.10 16.02 3.93
N LEU A 377 12.17 15.62 2.65
CA LEU A 377 11.46 14.48 2.09
C LEU A 377 12.34 13.22 1.97
N ARG A 378 13.61 13.30 2.37
CA ARG A 378 14.53 12.16 2.42
C ARG A 378 14.39 11.45 3.77
N ASN A 379 13.26 10.78 3.93
CA ASN A 379 12.84 10.11 5.14
C ASN A 379 13.77 8.95 5.50
N THR A 380 14.07 8.80 6.80
CA THR A 380 14.90 7.71 7.33
C THR A 380 14.09 6.70 8.14
N ALA A 381 13.01 7.14 8.78
CA ALA A 381 12.08 6.27 9.51
C ALA A 381 10.72 6.95 9.70
N PRO A 382 9.61 6.20 9.67
CA PRO A 382 8.34 6.67 10.21
C PRO A 382 8.41 6.76 11.73
N MET A 383 7.63 7.66 12.34
CA MET A 383 7.63 7.88 13.78
C MET A 383 6.29 7.53 14.44
N ALA A 384 5.36 6.93 13.72
CA ALA A 384 4.08 6.50 14.26
C ALA A 384 4.25 5.40 15.32
N ARG A 385 3.47 5.50 16.41
CA ARG A 385 3.49 4.53 17.51
C ARG A 385 2.27 3.59 17.49
N VAL A 386 1.38 3.78 16.55
CA VAL A 386 0.22 2.92 16.29
C VAL A 386 0.46 2.13 15.01
N GLY A 387 0.34 0.81 15.10
CA GLY A 387 0.38 -0.11 13.97
C GLY A 387 -1.01 -0.69 13.70
N MET A 388 -1.50 -0.61 12.48
CA MET A 388 -2.71 -1.30 12.03
C MET A 388 -2.35 -2.52 11.21
N VAL A 389 -2.70 -3.70 11.70
CA VAL A 389 -2.40 -4.95 10.99
C VAL A 389 -3.35 -5.10 9.79
N PHE A 390 -2.79 -5.43 8.65
CA PHE A 390 -3.54 -5.93 7.50
C PHE A 390 -3.15 -7.38 7.21
N SER A 391 -4.13 -8.19 6.83
CA SER A 391 -3.93 -9.64 6.69
C SER A 391 -4.21 -10.12 5.28
N GLU A 392 -3.17 -10.59 4.61
CA GLU A 392 -3.29 -11.32 3.36
C GLU A 392 -3.96 -12.68 3.58
N GLN A 393 -3.69 -13.35 4.71
CA GLN A 393 -4.31 -14.62 5.08
C GLN A 393 -5.83 -14.45 5.24
N THR A 394 -6.28 -13.49 6.05
CA THR A 394 -7.71 -13.21 6.21
C THR A 394 -8.34 -12.85 4.86
N SER A 395 -7.69 -11.98 4.07
CA SER A 395 -8.20 -11.60 2.75
C SER A 395 -8.36 -12.79 1.80
N GLN A 396 -7.50 -13.79 1.87
CA GLN A 396 -7.48 -14.94 0.96
C GLN A 396 -8.31 -16.13 1.46
N LYS A 397 -8.36 -16.37 2.76
CA LYS A 397 -8.86 -17.60 3.36
C LYS A 397 -10.18 -17.44 4.13
N TYR A 398 -10.56 -16.20 4.49
CA TYR A 398 -11.76 -15.92 5.25
C TYR A 398 -12.93 -15.57 4.33
N GLY A 399 -14.09 -16.25 4.52
CA GLY A 399 -15.29 -16.04 3.70
C GLY A 399 -16.24 -17.22 3.76
N GLY A 400 -17.33 -17.11 2.98
CA GLY A 400 -18.33 -18.17 2.85
C GLY A 400 -19.59 -17.99 3.68
N LYS A 401 -19.61 -17.07 4.65
CA LYS A 401 -20.78 -16.73 5.46
C LYS A 401 -21.23 -15.30 5.19
N PRO A 402 -22.52 -14.95 5.38
CA PRO A 402 -23.05 -13.61 5.08
C PRO A 402 -22.28 -12.48 5.77
N TRP A 403 -21.92 -12.64 7.04
CA TRP A 403 -21.17 -11.65 7.81
C TRP A 403 -19.69 -11.56 7.43
N GLN A 404 -19.17 -12.51 6.65
CA GLN A 404 -17.80 -12.52 6.16
C GLN A 404 -17.64 -11.84 4.80
N ASN A 405 -18.76 -11.45 4.17
CA ASN A 405 -18.73 -10.66 2.96
C ASN A 405 -18.14 -9.27 3.24
N ARG A 406 -17.43 -8.71 2.26
CA ARG A 406 -16.78 -7.39 2.37
C ARG A 406 -15.83 -7.28 3.57
N SER A 407 -15.05 -8.33 3.84
CA SER A 407 -14.13 -8.38 4.98
C SER A 407 -13.08 -7.25 5.02
N ASN A 408 -12.76 -6.63 3.88
CA ASN A 408 -11.89 -5.47 3.80
C ASN A 408 -12.50 -4.19 4.41
N GLU A 409 -13.82 -4.12 4.60
CA GLU A 409 -14.48 -2.94 5.16
C GLU A 409 -14.13 -2.73 6.65
N HIS A 410 -13.75 -3.78 7.39
CA HIS A 410 -13.20 -3.66 8.74
C HIS A 410 -11.93 -2.79 8.76
N ALA A 411 -10.96 -3.14 7.93
CA ALA A 411 -9.73 -2.39 7.82
C ALA A 411 -9.97 -0.96 7.28
N MET A 412 -10.89 -0.79 6.32
CA MET A 412 -11.23 0.54 5.77
C MET A 412 -11.88 1.45 6.83
N GLY A 413 -12.78 0.93 7.65
CA GLY A 413 -13.40 1.70 8.72
C GLY A 413 -12.42 2.08 9.81
N MET A 414 -11.57 1.16 10.22
CA MET A 414 -10.53 1.45 11.20
C MET A 414 -9.52 2.49 10.69
N TYR A 415 -9.09 2.35 9.43
CA TYR A 415 -8.21 3.33 8.76
C TYR A 415 -8.85 4.73 8.76
N HIS A 416 -10.13 4.81 8.40
CA HIS A 416 -10.85 6.09 8.36
C HIS A 416 -11.01 6.70 9.76
N ALA A 417 -11.29 5.88 10.79
CA ALA A 417 -11.37 6.33 12.18
C ALA A 417 -10.03 6.91 12.70
N LEU A 418 -8.90 6.32 12.28
CA LEU A 418 -7.56 6.84 12.62
C LEU A 418 -7.31 8.21 11.98
N ILE A 419 -7.73 8.40 10.72
CA ILE A 419 -7.62 9.69 10.02
C ILE A 419 -8.52 10.75 10.66
N GLU A 420 -9.80 10.45 10.90
CA GLU A 420 -10.70 11.38 11.61
C GLU A 420 -10.22 11.71 13.03
N GLY A 421 -9.53 10.76 13.66
CA GLY A 421 -8.90 10.94 14.96
C GLY A 421 -7.58 11.70 14.92
N HIS A 422 -7.06 12.05 13.76
CA HIS A 422 -5.74 12.67 13.53
C HIS A 422 -4.59 11.87 14.20
N ILE A 423 -4.71 10.54 14.23
CA ILE A 423 -3.77 9.64 14.91
C ILE A 423 -2.76 9.15 13.86
N PRO A 424 -1.47 9.50 13.99
CA PRO A 424 -0.43 8.96 13.10
C PRO A 424 -0.30 7.45 13.27
N PHE A 425 -0.32 6.71 12.16
CA PHE A 425 -0.20 5.25 12.19
C PHE A 425 0.52 4.72 10.95
N GLU A 426 1.07 3.51 11.08
CA GLU A 426 1.58 2.71 9.97
C GLU A 426 0.80 1.41 9.82
N MET A 427 0.88 0.77 8.65
CA MET A 427 0.33 -0.57 8.48
C MET A 427 1.40 -1.64 8.80
N VAL A 428 0.97 -2.78 9.30
CA VAL A 428 1.80 -3.94 9.63
C VAL A 428 1.29 -5.16 8.87
N ASN A 429 2.17 -5.87 8.16
CA ASN A 429 1.79 -7.10 7.47
C ASN A 429 1.63 -8.25 8.48
N ASP A 430 0.58 -9.08 8.34
CA ASP A 430 0.29 -10.20 9.22
C ASP A 430 1.43 -11.24 9.34
N LYS A 431 2.35 -11.28 8.38
CA LYS A 431 3.53 -12.14 8.40
C LYS A 431 4.77 -11.49 9.06
N LEU A 432 4.65 -10.26 9.54
CA LEU A 432 5.73 -9.47 10.15
C LEU A 432 5.34 -9.05 11.58
N LEU A 433 4.89 -10.02 12.40
CA LEU A 433 4.47 -9.82 13.78
C LEU A 433 5.57 -10.18 14.80
N ASP A 434 6.80 -10.32 14.34
CA ASP A 434 7.96 -10.56 15.22
C ASP A 434 8.42 -9.27 15.93
N GLU A 435 9.23 -9.44 16.97
CA GLU A 435 9.71 -8.36 17.82
C GLU A 435 10.43 -7.24 17.04
N GLU A 436 11.22 -7.60 16.01
CA GLU A 436 11.97 -6.62 15.24
C GLU A 436 11.04 -5.63 14.52
N HIS A 437 9.98 -6.13 13.91
CA HIS A 437 9.02 -5.31 13.18
C HIS A 437 8.05 -4.57 14.10
N LEU A 438 7.75 -5.12 15.28
CA LEU A 438 6.78 -4.53 16.20
C LEU A 438 7.35 -3.55 17.22
N LYS A 439 8.68 -3.54 17.46
CA LYS A 439 9.32 -2.72 18.52
C LYS A 439 9.05 -1.22 18.46
N ALA A 440 8.71 -0.68 17.28
CA ALA A 440 8.40 0.73 17.09
C ALA A 440 6.99 1.09 17.55
N PHE A 441 6.09 0.12 17.66
CA PHE A 441 4.69 0.35 17.97
C PHE A 441 4.40 0.13 19.44
N LYS A 442 3.60 1.03 20.03
CA LYS A 442 3.05 0.91 21.38
C LYS A 442 1.68 0.24 21.37
N LEU A 443 0.95 0.41 20.27
CA LEU A 443 -0.38 -0.14 20.06
C LEU A 443 -0.46 -0.85 18.71
N LEU A 444 -1.02 -2.06 18.68
CA LEU A 444 -1.46 -2.74 17.47
C LEU A 444 -2.98 -2.78 17.39
N ILE A 445 -3.51 -2.49 16.22
CA ILE A 445 -4.93 -2.60 15.92
C ILE A 445 -5.12 -3.79 14.98
N LEU A 446 -6.05 -4.68 15.35
CA LEU A 446 -6.38 -5.92 14.63
C LEU A 446 -7.82 -5.84 14.12
N PRO A 447 -8.09 -5.14 12.99
CA PRO A 447 -9.44 -4.97 12.47
C PRO A 447 -9.92 -6.27 11.82
N ASN A 448 -10.61 -7.11 12.59
CA ASN A 448 -11.06 -8.45 12.17
C ASN A 448 -9.95 -9.28 11.49
N ILE A 449 -8.78 -9.38 12.12
CA ILE A 449 -7.72 -10.28 11.66
C ILE A 449 -8.11 -11.71 11.98
N ALA A 450 -9.06 -12.26 11.22
CA ALA A 450 -9.73 -13.51 11.54
C ALA A 450 -8.80 -14.72 11.44
N ALA A 451 -7.98 -14.80 10.39
CA ALA A 451 -7.07 -15.90 10.12
C ALA A 451 -5.66 -15.61 10.67
N LEU A 452 -5.25 -16.34 11.70
CA LEU A 452 -3.93 -16.25 12.33
C LEU A 452 -3.40 -17.65 12.65
N SER A 453 -2.12 -17.91 12.36
CA SER A 453 -1.45 -19.12 12.80
C SER A 453 -1.17 -19.09 14.32
N ASP A 454 -0.87 -20.25 14.90
CA ASP A 454 -0.49 -20.33 16.31
C ASP A 454 0.80 -19.55 16.60
N GLU A 455 1.76 -19.53 15.66
CA GLU A 455 2.98 -18.75 15.83
C GLU A 455 2.70 -17.23 15.80
N GLN A 456 1.86 -16.74 14.90
CA GLN A 456 1.44 -15.34 14.89
C GLN A 456 0.72 -14.94 16.19
N CYS A 457 -0.14 -15.83 16.71
CA CYS A 457 -0.77 -15.61 18.02
C CYS A 457 0.28 -15.56 19.15
N ASN A 458 1.31 -16.41 19.11
CA ASN A 458 2.40 -16.38 20.09
C ASN A 458 3.27 -15.12 19.96
N GLN A 459 3.48 -14.60 18.75
CA GLN A 459 4.16 -13.32 18.51
C GLN A 459 3.38 -12.16 19.15
N LEU A 460 2.06 -12.12 18.98
CA LEU A 460 1.20 -11.12 19.62
C LEU A 460 1.21 -11.24 21.17
N ARG A 461 1.25 -12.46 21.73
CA ARG A 461 1.42 -12.63 23.19
C ARG A 461 2.76 -12.09 23.68
N ARG A 462 3.86 -12.36 22.96
CA ARG A 462 5.18 -11.80 23.30
C ARG A 462 5.17 -10.28 23.22
N TYR A 463 4.54 -9.71 22.18
CA TYR A 463 4.38 -8.28 22.07
C TYR A 463 3.62 -7.66 23.25
N VAL A 464 2.51 -8.26 23.70
CA VAL A 464 1.79 -7.80 24.88
C VAL A 464 2.62 -7.95 26.15
N ALA A 465 3.31 -9.08 26.31
CA ALA A 465 4.17 -9.33 27.47
C ALA A 465 5.34 -8.32 27.56
N SER A 466 5.81 -7.79 26.43
CA SER A 466 6.83 -6.72 26.39
C SER A 466 6.28 -5.31 26.62
N GLY A 467 4.98 -5.15 26.88
CA GLY A 467 4.34 -3.87 27.19
C GLY A 467 3.59 -3.24 26.01
N GLY A 468 3.44 -3.92 24.90
CA GLY A 468 2.60 -3.50 23.77
C GLY A 468 1.10 -3.67 24.07
N SER A 469 0.27 -2.83 23.48
CA SER A 469 -1.20 -2.83 23.64
C SER A 469 -1.90 -3.35 22.40
N ILE A 470 -3.15 -3.82 22.53
CA ILE A 470 -3.94 -4.35 21.41
C ILE A 470 -5.36 -3.78 21.45
N VAL A 471 -5.88 -3.39 20.26
CA VAL A 471 -7.31 -3.23 19.97
C VAL A 471 -7.70 -4.25 18.92
N ALA A 472 -8.66 -5.11 19.22
CA ALA A 472 -9.11 -6.16 18.30
C ALA A 472 -10.63 -6.11 18.14
N THR A 473 -11.11 -6.48 16.94
CA THR A 473 -12.55 -6.47 16.62
C THR A 473 -13.03 -7.81 16.09
N PHE A 474 -14.29 -8.09 16.31
CA PHE A 474 -15.10 -9.14 15.71
C PHE A 474 -14.48 -10.57 15.80
N GLU A 475 -14.32 -11.30 14.67
CA GLU A 475 -13.83 -12.69 14.64
C GLU A 475 -12.28 -12.81 14.70
N THR A 476 -11.55 -11.78 15.13
CA THR A 476 -10.08 -11.81 15.22
C THR A 476 -9.59 -13.08 15.91
N SER A 477 -8.73 -13.87 15.22
CA SER A 477 -8.13 -15.15 15.67
C SER A 477 -9.09 -16.36 15.82
N LEU A 478 -10.28 -16.32 15.25
CA LEU A 478 -11.21 -17.47 15.23
C LEU A 478 -10.91 -18.51 14.13
N TYR A 479 -9.95 -18.23 13.24
CA TYR A 479 -9.55 -19.12 12.15
C TYR A 479 -8.03 -19.32 12.17
N ASP A 480 -7.59 -20.50 11.73
CA ASP A 480 -6.17 -20.73 11.49
C ASP A 480 -5.71 -20.11 10.16
N GLU A 481 -4.41 -20.21 9.85
CA GLU A 481 -3.81 -19.65 8.64
C GLU A 481 -4.36 -20.22 7.33
N GLU A 482 -5.02 -21.36 7.38
CA GLU A 482 -5.70 -22.00 6.25
C GLU A 482 -7.19 -21.63 6.17
N GLY A 483 -7.69 -20.79 7.08
CA GLY A 483 -9.10 -20.37 7.14
C GLY A 483 -10.03 -21.43 7.74
N ARG A 484 -9.51 -22.43 8.45
CA ARG A 484 -10.31 -23.41 9.17
C ARG A 484 -10.78 -22.82 10.49
N PRO A 485 -12.08 -22.92 10.83
CA PRO A 485 -12.60 -22.36 12.06
C PRO A 485 -12.03 -23.08 13.29
N ARG A 486 -11.69 -22.31 14.31
CA ARG A 486 -11.30 -22.77 15.64
C ARG A 486 -12.54 -22.91 16.54
N GLN A 487 -12.44 -23.72 17.60
CA GLN A 487 -13.50 -23.83 18.61
C GLN A 487 -13.58 -22.59 19.51
N ASN A 488 -12.50 -21.81 19.62
CA ASN A 488 -12.41 -20.60 20.43
C ASN A 488 -11.40 -19.63 19.79
N PHE A 489 -11.39 -18.38 20.23
CA PHE A 489 -10.34 -17.44 19.87
C PHE A 489 -8.96 -18.02 20.23
N ALA A 490 -8.03 -18.03 19.28
CA ALA A 490 -6.65 -18.37 19.60
C ALA A 490 -6.04 -17.37 20.61
N LEU A 491 -6.54 -16.13 20.65
CA LEU A 491 -6.11 -15.06 21.58
C LEU A 491 -7.06 -14.86 22.77
N LYS A 492 -7.86 -15.86 23.13
CA LYS A 492 -8.83 -15.76 24.26
C LYS A 492 -8.18 -15.29 25.56
N ASP A 493 -6.97 -15.72 25.83
CA ASP A 493 -6.19 -15.37 27.02
C ASP A 493 -5.85 -13.86 27.07
N LEU A 494 -5.65 -13.23 25.91
CA LEU A 494 -5.47 -11.79 25.81
C LEU A 494 -6.82 -11.06 25.93
N PHE A 495 -7.84 -11.51 25.21
CA PHE A 495 -9.15 -10.87 25.21
C PHE A 495 -9.91 -11.06 26.52
N GLY A 496 -9.64 -12.15 27.25
CA GLY A 496 -10.34 -12.51 28.50
C GLY A 496 -11.78 -12.96 28.27
N VAL A 497 -12.10 -13.38 27.05
CA VAL A 497 -13.42 -13.88 26.67
C VAL A 497 -13.31 -15.17 25.87
N SER A 498 -14.34 -16.01 25.96
CA SER A 498 -14.49 -17.23 25.19
C SER A 498 -15.61 -17.11 24.16
N TYR A 499 -15.40 -17.67 22.98
CA TYR A 499 -16.40 -17.72 21.91
C TYR A 499 -17.59 -18.62 22.28
N ASP A 500 -18.82 -18.10 22.13
CA ASP A 500 -20.06 -18.84 22.40
C ASP A 500 -20.69 -19.43 21.15
N ASN A 501 -19.86 -19.85 20.21
CA ASN A 501 -20.18 -20.62 19.00
C ASN A 501 -21.23 -19.99 18.07
N SER A 502 -21.47 -18.69 18.13
CA SER A 502 -22.42 -18.01 17.27
C SER A 502 -22.05 -16.57 16.95
N VAL A 503 -22.54 -16.11 15.80
CA VAL A 503 -22.56 -14.71 15.37
C VAL A 503 -24.01 -14.30 15.19
N GLU A 504 -24.43 -13.22 15.84
CA GLU A 504 -25.76 -12.64 15.75
C GLU A 504 -25.79 -11.54 14.70
N GLY A 505 -26.89 -11.43 13.96
CA GLY A 505 -27.11 -10.40 12.96
C GLY A 505 -27.69 -10.90 11.65
N PRO A 506 -28.04 -10.00 10.70
CA PRO A 506 -27.93 -8.54 10.86
C PRO A 506 -28.91 -8.01 11.91
N MET A 507 -28.38 -7.27 12.87
CA MET A 507 -29.20 -6.74 13.97
C MET A 507 -29.99 -5.51 13.52
N LYS A 508 -31.24 -5.42 13.98
CA LYS A 508 -32.13 -4.29 13.76
C LYS A 508 -32.60 -3.71 15.08
N ASN A 509 -32.76 -2.39 15.16
CA ASN A 509 -33.17 -1.73 16.40
C ASN A 509 -32.42 -2.25 17.64
N SER A 510 -31.13 -2.39 17.53
CA SER A 510 -30.22 -2.74 18.60
C SER A 510 -29.32 -1.54 18.93
N TYR A 511 -29.00 -1.35 20.17
CA TYR A 511 -28.25 -0.17 20.62
C TYR A 511 -27.17 -0.57 21.63
N LEU A 512 -26.21 0.33 21.79
CA LEU A 512 -25.19 0.30 22.82
C LEU A 512 -25.61 1.26 23.93
N ARG A 513 -25.86 0.75 25.13
CA ARG A 513 -26.11 1.54 26.32
C ARG A 513 -24.79 2.05 26.87
N LEU A 514 -24.66 3.37 27.04
CA LEU A 514 -23.47 4.02 27.58
C LEU A 514 -23.69 4.26 29.06
N LYS A 515 -22.74 3.82 29.93
CA LYS A 515 -22.92 3.77 31.38
C LYS A 515 -21.81 4.46 32.16
N GLU A 516 -22.18 5.15 33.20
CA GLU A 516 -21.27 5.54 34.28
C GLU A 516 -20.95 4.33 35.15
N GLU A 517 -19.71 4.23 35.57
CA GLU A 517 -19.26 3.29 36.59
C GLU A 517 -18.76 4.08 37.81
N ALA A 518 -19.34 3.82 38.97
CA ALA A 518 -19.03 4.55 40.21
C ALA A 518 -19.12 6.09 40.07
N GLY A 519 -20.10 6.59 39.32
CA GLY A 519 -20.33 8.03 39.12
C GLY A 519 -19.34 8.71 38.18
N LYS A 520 -18.67 7.94 37.30
CA LYS A 520 -17.74 8.46 36.30
C LYS A 520 -17.90 7.73 34.99
N PHE A 521 -17.82 8.48 33.89
CA PHE A 521 -17.68 7.89 32.57
C PHE A 521 -16.25 7.36 32.35
N HIS A 522 -16.16 6.18 31.80
CA HIS A 522 -14.87 5.64 31.38
C HIS A 522 -14.28 6.49 30.22
N PRO A 523 -12.95 6.69 30.13
CA PRO A 523 -12.33 7.50 29.09
C PRO A 523 -12.72 7.12 27.64
N VAL A 524 -13.10 5.88 27.37
CA VAL A 524 -13.60 5.44 26.06
C VAL A 524 -14.91 6.12 25.66
N LEU A 525 -15.65 6.71 26.60
CA LEU A 525 -16.90 7.44 26.40
C LEU A 525 -16.71 8.96 26.30
N SER A 526 -15.47 9.46 26.29
CA SER A 526 -15.20 10.90 26.22
C SER A 526 -15.90 11.56 25.01
N GLY A 527 -16.66 12.64 25.30
CA GLY A 527 -17.48 13.35 24.30
C GLY A 527 -18.77 12.63 23.91
N LEU A 528 -19.19 11.61 24.71
CA LEU A 528 -20.46 10.90 24.61
C LEU A 528 -21.20 10.89 25.95
N GLU A 529 -20.80 11.72 26.92
CA GLU A 529 -21.35 11.75 28.28
C GLU A 529 -22.83 12.11 28.30
N ASP A 530 -23.30 12.91 27.35
CA ASP A 530 -24.70 13.29 27.22
C ASP A 530 -25.55 12.26 26.45
N ALA A 531 -24.94 11.22 25.89
CA ALA A 531 -25.62 10.20 25.10
C ALA A 531 -26.04 9.03 26.01
N PHE A 532 -27.34 8.77 26.08
CA PHE A 532 -27.86 7.61 26.80
C PHE A 532 -27.51 6.30 26.11
N ARG A 533 -27.58 6.28 24.75
CA ARG A 533 -27.29 5.14 23.89
C ARG A 533 -26.85 5.61 22.51
N THR A 534 -26.10 4.76 21.83
CA THR A 534 -25.78 4.90 20.40
C THR A 534 -26.22 3.65 19.63
N ILE A 535 -26.25 3.73 18.31
CA ILE A 535 -26.60 2.56 17.48
C ILE A 535 -25.56 1.44 17.71
N ASN A 536 -26.04 0.18 17.65
CA ASN A 536 -25.18 -0.98 17.73
C ASN A 536 -24.53 -1.28 16.35
N THR A 537 -23.75 -2.34 16.30
CA THR A 537 -23.10 -2.89 15.10
C THR A 537 -24.09 -3.75 14.28
N ILE A 538 -23.69 -4.13 13.06
CA ILE A 538 -24.57 -4.94 12.18
C ILE A 538 -24.49 -6.42 12.56
N TYR A 539 -23.29 -6.92 12.88
CA TYR A 539 -23.08 -8.28 13.35
C TYR A 539 -22.23 -8.29 14.60
N GLN A 540 -22.45 -9.30 15.44
CA GLN A 540 -21.78 -9.45 16.73
C GLN A 540 -21.43 -10.89 16.98
N VAL A 541 -20.19 -11.14 17.40
CA VAL A 541 -19.73 -12.44 17.92
C VAL A 541 -20.27 -12.59 19.34
N LYS A 542 -20.98 -13.69 19.63
CA LYS A 542 -21.38 -14.00 21.01
C LYS A 542 -20.19 -14.51 21.80
N VAL A 543 -19.98 -13.91 22.97
CA VAL A 543 -18.85 -14.24 23.85
C VAL A 543 -19.30 -14.35 25.30
N LYS A 544 -18.55 -15.16 26.06
CA LYS A 544 -18.66 -15.29 27.52
C LYS A 544 -17.40 -14.72 28.16
N PRO A 545 -17.52 -13.76 29.08
CA PRO A 545 -16.36 -13.25 29.81
C PRO A 545 -15.76 -14.33 30.71
N ASP A 546 -14.43 -14.47 30.68
CA ASP A 546 -13.70 -15.40 31.54
C ASP A 546 -13.35 -14.76 32.91
N THR A 547 -13.41 -13.43 32.98
CA THR A 547 -13.17 -12.64 34.22
C THR A 547 -14.14 -11.47 34.26
N ASP A 548 -14.15 -10.74 35.40
CA ASP A 548 -14.90 -9.49 35.46
C ASP A 548 -14.16 -8.35 34.74
N PHE A 549 -14.92 -7.46 34.10
CA PHE A 549 -14.44 -6.33 33.32
C PHE A 549 -15.22 -5.07 33.67
N PRO A 550 -14.65 -3.87 33.45
CA PRO A 550 -15.45 -2.65 33.31
C PRO A 550 -16.56 -2.83 32.26
N SER A 551 -17.72 -2.27 32.51
CA SER A 551 -18.91 -2.41 31.66
C SER A 551 -19.42 -1.05 31.15
N PRO A 552 -18.58 -0.18 30.57
CA PRO A 552 -19.01 1.16 30.17
C PRO A 552 -19.99 1.12 28.99
N VAL A 553 -20.02 0.00 28.23
CA VAL A 553 -20.88 -0.20 27.07
C VAL A 553 -21.54 -1.56 27.15
N THR A 554 -22.87 -1.58 27.19
CA THR A 554 -23.67 -2.83 27.24
C THR A 554 -24.72 -2.86 26.12
N LEU A 555 -25.22 -4.06 25.83
CA LEU A 555 -26.18 -4.32 24.77
C LEU A 555 -27.60 -3.90 25.16
N ILE A 556 -28.30 -3.21 24.29
CA ILE A 556 -29.75 -3.16 24.22
C ILE A 556 -30.17 -4.08 23.06
N PRO A 557 -30.85 -5.21 23.34
CA PRO A 557 -31.14 -6.23 22.34
C PRO A 557 -32.04 -5.73 21.23
N THR A 558 -32.02 -6.44 20.10
CA THR A 558 -32.92 -6.22 18.96
C THR A 558 -34.38 -6.27 19.38
N TYR A 559 -35.19 -5.33 18.89
CA TYR A 559 -36.63 -5.31 19.05
C TYR A 559 -37.32 -5.04 17.70
N PRO A 560 -38.65 -5.31 17.56
CA PRO A 560 -39.36 -5.15 16.31
C PRO A 560 -39.22 -3.75 15.68
N ASP A 561 -39.13 -3.69 14.36
CA ASP A 561 -39.10 -2.45 13.56
C ASP A 561 -40.48 -2.08 13.00
N LEU A 562 -41.44 -2.98 13.07
CA LEU A 562 -42.85 -2.83 12.68
C LEU A 562 -43.75 -3.84 13.44
N PRO A 563 -45.05 -3.57 13.67
CA PRO A 563 -45.70 -2.26 13.46
C PRO A 563 -45.22 -1.20 14.46
N MET A 564 -45.52 0.08 14.21
CA MET A 564 -44.99 1.20 15.02
C MET A 564 -45.34 1.08 16.50
N GLU A 565 -46.46 0.48 16.86
CA GLU A 565 -46.91 0.24 18.22
C GLU A 565 -45.99 -0.74 18.99
N ASP A 566 -45.22 -1.56 18.26
CA ASP A 566 -44.29 -2.54 18.82
C ASP A 566 -42.81 -2.07 18.80
N VAL A 567 -42.56 -0.86 18.27
CA VAL A 567 -41.18 -0.31 18.14
C VAL A 567 -40.74 0.30 19.48
N TYR A 568 -40.40 -0.56 20.44
CA TYR A 568 -39.80 -0.17 21.71
C TYR A 568 -38.90 -1.29 22.26
N PRO A 569 -37.81 -0.95 23.00
CA PRO A 569 -36.96 -1.95 23.62
C PRO A 569 -37.74 -2.74 24.68
N ARG A 570 -37.56 -4.07 24.67
CA ARG A 570 -38.14 -4.95 25.71
C ARG A 570 -37.27 -4.94 26.96
N GLU A 571 -35.99 -4.68 26.78
CA GLU A 571 -34.99 -4.51 27.83
C GLU A 571 -34.22 -3.22 27.53
N GLU A 572 -34.28 -2.26 28.44
CA GLU A 572 -33.58 -0.98 28.28
C GLU A 572 -32.10 -1.07 28.67
N GLU A 573 -31.76 -2.11 29.41
CA GLU A 573 -30.41 -2.36 29.93
C GLU A 573 -30.19 -3.87 30.10
N THR A 574 -28.99 -4.34 29.74
CA THR A 574 -28.53 -5.72 29.99
C THR A 574 -27.14 -5.70 30.59
N ASP A 575 -26.70 -6.86 31.13
CA ASP A 575 -25.34 -7.08 31.60
C ASP A 575 -24.40 -7.59 30.48
N ILE A 576 -24.88 -7.67 29.23
CA ILE A 576 -24.08 -8.14 28.08
C ILE A 576 -23.14 -7.00 27.66
N ARG A 577 -21.85 -7.22 27.83
CA ARG A 577 -20.82 -6.24 27.47
C ARG A 577 -20.56 -6.22 25.98
N GLU A 578 -20.38 -5.02 25.43
CA GLU A 578 -20.06 -4.79 24.01
C GLU A 578 -18.66 -4.20 23.82
N LEU A 579 -17.93 -4.02 24.89
CA LEU A 579 -16.54 -3.58 24.90
C LEU A 579 -15.84 -4.18 26.12
N TYR A 580 -14.80 -4.96 25.86
CA TYR A 580 -13.99 -5.63 26.88
C TYR A 580 -12.66 -4.91 27.01
N LEU A 581 -12.43 -4.29 28.16
CA LEU A 581 -11.26 -3.47 28.48
C LEU A 581 -10.42 -4.14 29.54
N ARG A 582 -9.15 -4.38 29.27
CA ARG A 582 -8.25 -5.06 30.21
C ARG A 582 -6.93 -4.32 30.33
N GLU A 583 -6.45 -4.18 31.56
CA GLU A 583 -5.10 -3.72 31.88
C GLU A 583 -4.25 -4.92 32.32
N SER A 584 -3.05 -5.08 31.77
CA SER A 584 -2.10 -6.14 32.08
C SER A 584 -0.68 -5.59 32.13
N GLY A 585 -0.20 -5.26 33.33
CA GLY A 585 1.07 -4.54 33.50
C GLY A 585 1.02 -3.17 32.79
N ASN A 586 1.94 -2.96 31.84
CA ASN A 586 2.00 -1.73 31.04
C ASN A 586 1.16 -1.80 29.75
N SER A 587 0.48 -2.92 29.52
CA SER A 587 -0.31 -3.17 28.31
C SER A 587 -1.79 -2.93 28.56
N ARG A 588 -2.51 -2.45 27.56
CA ARG A 588 -3.96 -2.36 27.54
C ARG A 588 -4.51 -3.13 26.36
N ILE A 589 -5.56 -3.89 26.59
CA ILE A 589 -6.20 -4.72 25.59
C ILE A 589 -7.67 -4.33 25.53
N ALA A 590 -8.14 -3.97 24.34
CA ALA A 590 -9.54 -3.73 24.07
C ALA A 590 -10.02 -4.75 23.03
N TYR A 591 -11.13 -5.43 23.34
CA TYR A 591 -11.80 -6.32 22.39
C TYR A 591 -13.25 -5.86 22.19
N ILE A 592 -13.64 -5.66 20.93
CA ILE A 592 -14.98 -5.26 20.49
C ILE A 592 -15.60 -6.46 19.78
N PRO A 593 -16.61 -7.14 20.35
CA PRO A 593 -17.23 -8.32 19.74
C PRO A 593 -18.08 -7.98 18.51
N GLY A 594 -18.56 -6.74 18.39
CA GLY A 594 -19.27 -6.24 17.22
C GLY A 594 -18.35 -5.86 16.07
N ASP A 595 -18.90 -5.85 14.85
CA ASP A 595 -18.23 -5.35 13.65
C ASP A 595 -18.28 -3.82 13.53
N MET A 596 -17.90 -3.12 14.63
CA MET A 596 -18.03 -1.67 14.76
C MET A 596 -17.25 -0.89 13.70
N ASP A 597 -16.06 -1.33 13.41
CA ASP A 597 -15.22 -0.77 12.35
C ASP A 597 -15.87 -0.88 10.97
N ARG A 598 -16.42 -2.06 10.61
CA ARG A 598 -17.18 -2.25 9.37
C ARG A 598 -18.49 -1.46 9.37
N SER A 599 -19.24 -1.49 10.47
CA SER A 599 -20.47 -0.70 10.63
C SER A 599 -20.21 0.79 10.49
N PHE A 600 -19.11 1.29 11.09
CA PHE A 600 -18.67 2.67 10.89
C PHE A 600 -18.41 2.97 9.41
N TRP A 601 -17.68 2.11 8.71
CA TRP A 601 -17.42 2.32 7.28
C TRP A 601 -18.69 2.41 6.43
N GLN A 602 -19.70 1.60 6.74
CA GLN A 602 -20.96 1.57 5.99
C GLN A 602 -21.88 2.75 6.30
N ILE A 603 -21.96 3.14 7.58
CA ILE A 603 -22.97 4.08 8.10
C ILE A 603 -22.38 5.47 8.32
N MET A 604 -21.07 5.59 8.58
CA MET A 604 -20.37 6.83 8.94
C MET A 604 -20.93 7.49 10.20
N SER A 605 -21.31 6.68 11.22
CA SER A 605 -21.79 7.19 12.50
C SER A 605 -20.70 7.92 13.25
N ALA A 606 -20.95 9.18 13.61
CA ALA A 606 -20.02 9.97 14.42
C ALA A 606 -19.73 9.36 15.81
N ASP A 607 -20.71 8.65 16.38
CA ASP A 607 -20.54 7.99 17.68
C ASP A 607 -19.63 6.76 17.56
N HIS A 608 -19.76 5.96 16.50
CA HIS A 608 -18.81 4.87 16.23
C HIS A 608 -17.39 5.40 16.02
N SER A 609 -17.22 6.49 15.27
CA SER A 609 -15.91 7.15 15.11
C SER A 609 -15.31 7.55 16.47
N LYS A 610 -16.12 8.19 17.35
CA LYS A 610 -15.68 8.57 18.69
C LYS A 610 -15.31 7.37 19.56
N LEU A 611 -16.14 6.33 19.58
CA LEU A 611 -15.89 5.11 20.37
C LEU A 611 -14.60 4.41 19.89
N LEU A 612 -14.41 4.24 18.59
CA LEU A 612 -13.19 3.66 18.01
C LEU A 612 -11.97 4.50 18.38
N ARG A 613 -11.99 5.80 18.11
CA ARG A 613 -10.90 6.72 18.43
C ARG A 613 -10.56 6.71 19.93
N ASN A 614 -11.55 6.82 20.80
CA ASN A 614 -11.34 6.85 22.25
C ASN A 614 -10.78 5.52 22.77
N THR A 615 -11.25 4.38 22.22
CA THR A 615 -10.72 3.05 22.52
C THR A 615 -9.25 2.93 22.10
N ILE A 616 -8.89 3.45 20.92
CA ILE A 616 -7.51 3.49 20.42
C ILE A 616 -6.64 4.35 21.36
N LEU A 617 -7.08 5.55 21.69
CA LEU A 617 -6.32 6.45 22.58
C LEU A 617 -6.18 5.89 24.01
N TRP A 618 -7.22 5.24 24.54
CA TRP A 618 -7.13 4.54 25.81
C TRP A 618 -6.11 3.40 25.77
N ALA A 619 -6.16 2.58 24.71
CA ALA A 619 -5.26 1.45 24.56
C ALA A 619 -3.80 1.89 24.29
N LEU A 620 -3.58 3.00 23.59
CA LEU A 620 -2.26 3.57 23.35
C LEU A 620 -1.53 3.90 24.68
N ASN A 621 -2.27 4.30 25.73
CA ASN A 621 -1.77 4.56 27.07
C ASN A 621 -0.60 5.57 27.14
N GLU A 622 -0.48 6.44 26.17
CA GLU A 622 0.49 7.53 26.13
C GLU A 622 -0.05 8.67 25.25
N LYS A 623 0.57 9.84 25.32
CA LYS A 623 0.23 10.93 24.42
C LYS A 623 0.73 10.61 23.00
N PRO A 624 -0.09 10.85 21.96
CA PRO A 624 0.39 10.77 20.59
C PRO A 624 1.59 11.72 20.37
N ILE A 625 2.57 11.27 19.57
CA ILE A 625 3.76 12.08 19.21
C ILE A 625 3.39 13.42 18.57
N VAL A 626 2.24 13.49 17.92
CA VAL A 626 1.63 14.70 17.38
C VAL A 626 0.16 14.73 17.79
N ASN A 627 -0.25 15.83 18.39
CA ASN A 627 -1.66 16.10 18.67
C ASN A 627 -2.14 17.24 17.79
N VAL A 628 -3.16 16.98 17.02
CA VAL A 628 -3.76 17.92 16.07
C VAL A 628 -5.16 18.28 16.52
N GLN A 629 -5.46 19.57 16.50
CA GLN A 629 -6.80 20.12 16.74
C GLN A 629 -7.24 20.94 15.52
N THR A 630 -8.32 20.52 14.89
CA THR A 630 -8.93 21.16 13.74
C THR A 630 -10.40 20.79 13.63
N HIS A 631 -11.17 21.54 12.88
CA HIS A 631 -12.54 21.19 12.48
C HIS A 631 -12.63 20.35 11.21
N GLY A 632 -11.47 20.07 10.58
CA GLY A 632 -11.38 19.33 9.34
C GLY A 632 -10.98 17.87 9.54
N VAL A 633 -11.00 17.12 8.45
CA VAL A 633 -10.41 15.79 8.33
C VAL A 633 -9.00 15.96 7.78
N VAL A 634 -7.99 15.63 8.58
CA VAL A 634 -6.58 15.81 8.22
C VAL A 634 -5.83 14.52 8.44
N ASP A 635 -5.21 13.96 7.39
CA ASP A 635 -4.25 12.85 7.57
C ASP A 635 -2.93 13.40 8.11
N VAL A 636 -2.43 12.78 9.17
CA VAL A 636 -1.23 13.19 9.90
C VAL A 636 -0.18 12.10 9.81
N THR A 637 0.95 12.41 9.18
CA THR A 637 2.09 11.49 9.14
C THR A 637 3.35 12.15 9.68
N VAL A 638 4.22 11.36 10.29
CA VAL A 638 5.42 11.88 10.99
C VAL A 638 6.65 11.10 10.53
N TRP A 639 7.65 11.83 10.08
CA TRP A 639 8.88 11.25 9.58
C TRP A 639 10.13 11.81 10.28
N ARG A 640 11.12 10.94 10.48
CA ARG A 640 12.48 11.33 10.83
C ARG A 640 13.31 11.48 9.55
N GLN A 641 14.13 12.49 9.52
CA GLN A 641 15.23 12.68 8.58
C GLN A 641 16.55 12.69 9.37
N LYS A 642 17.67 12.92 8.68
CA LYS A 642 19.00 12.89 9.32
C LYS A 642 19.15 13.96 10.43
N GLU A 643 18.68 15.19 10.17
CA GLU A 643 18.86 16.36 11.03
C GLU A 643 17.53 17.08 11.29
N SER A 644 16.40 16.42 11.06
CA SER A 644 15.08 16.99 11.22
C SER A 644 14.02 15.93 11.48
N MET A 645 12.84 16.39 11.85
CA MET A 645 11.59 15.64 11.75
C MET A 645 10.56 16.47 11.00
N THR A 646 9.64 15.80 10.32
CA THR A 646 8.53 16.44 9.61
C THR A 646 7.20 15.87 10.04
N VAL A 647 6.21 16.76 10.14
CA VAL A 647 4.80 16.44 10.30
C VAL A 647 4.08 16.88 9.04
N HIS A 648 3.55 15.93 8.30
CA HIS A 648 2.73 16.20 7.13
C HIS A 648 1.27 16.32 7.56
N LEU A 649 0.60 17.35 7.11
CA LEU A 649 -0.80 17.64 7.34
C LEU A 649 -1.50 17.67 5.97
N VAL A 650 -2.16 16.57 5.59
CA VAL A 650 -2.91 16.51 4.33
C VAL A 650 -4.39 16.76 4.62
N ASN A 651 -4.91 17.84 4.07
CA ASN A 651 -6.29 18.23 4.27
C ASN A 651 -7.24 17.42 3.38
N LEU A 652 -7.97 16.49 3.99
CA LEU A 652 -8.97 15.66 3.34
C LEU A 652 -10.40 16.16 3.54
N THR A 653 -10.57 17.37 4.05
CA THR A 653 -11.88 17.97 4.29
C THR A 653 -12.61 18.20 2.97
N ASN A 654 -13.72 17.48 2.78
CA ASN A 654 -14.58 17.61 1.63
C ASN A 654 -16.04 17.72 2.07
N PRO A 655 -16.54 18.94 2.32
CA PRO A 655 -17.92 19.13 2.76
C PRO A 655 -18.97 18.68 1.74
N MET A 656 -18.57 18.54 0.48
CA MET A 656 -19.44 18.10 -0.59
C MET A 656 -19.67 16.59 -0.60
N MET A 657 -18.64 15.80 -0.22
CA MET A 657 -18.70 14.35 -0.33
C MET A 657 -17.55 13.66 0.44
N MET A 658 -17.83 13.07 1.59
CA MET A 658 -16.81 12.42 2.43
C MET A 658 -16.03 11.29 1.75
N LYS A 659 -16.62 10.55 0.85
CA LYS A 659 -16.03 9.45 0.08
C LYS A 659 -16.00 9.72 -1.42
N GLY A 660 -15.95 10.97 -1.82
CA GLY A 660 -16.02 11.34 -3.21
C GLY A 660 -14.86 12.19 -3.68
N PRO A 661 -14.85 12.53 -4.99
CA PRO A 661 -13.80 13.33 -5.58
C PRO A 661 -13.83 14.77 -5.07
N PHE A 662 -12.66 15.38 -4.95
CA PHE A 662 -12.52 16.78 -4.67
C PHE A 662 -12.81 17.61 -5.93
N ARG A 663 -13.68 18.60 -5.80
CA ARG A 663 -13.95 19.61 -6.84
C ARG A 663 -13.20 20.88 -6.54
N GLU A 664 -13.15 21.23 -5.27
CA GLU A 664 -12.51 22.40 -4.71
C GLU A 664 -11.75 22.03 -3.45
N LEU A 665 -10.82 22.87 -3.05
CA LEU A 665 -10.11 22.76 -1.78
C LEU A 665 -10.81 23.64 -0.74
N PHE A 666 -11.00 23.09 0.46
CA PHE A 666 -11.60 23.78 1.59
C PHE A 666 -10.52 23.94 2.67
N PRO A 667 -9.86 25.10 2.74
CA PRO A 667 -8.77 25.32 3.67
C PRO A 667 -9.20 25.14 5.13
N VAL A 668 -8.31 24.58 5.95
CA VAL A 668 -8.52 24.38 7.39
C VAL A 668 -7.39 25.00 8.21
N ASP A 669 -7.74 25.50 9.39
CA ASP A 669 -6.78 25.92 10.40
C ASP A 669 -6.46 24.74 11.32
N VAL A 670 -5.19 24.55 11.63
CA VAL A 670 -4.72 23.43 12.43
C VAL A 670 -3.83 23.91 13.57
N SER A 671 -4.17 23.58 14.79
CA SER A 671 -3.28 23.72 15.94
C SER A 671 -2.53 22.40 16.16
N VAL A 672 -1.21 22.46 16.23
CA VAL A 672 -0.34 21.29 16.31
C VAL A 672 0.53 21.34 17.56
N ASN A 673 0.53 20.25 18.32
CA ASN A 673 1.50 20.02 19.40
C ASN A 673 2.37 18.83 19.01
N ILE A 674 3.68 19.02 18.92
CA ILE A 674 4.65 18.03 18.45
C ILE A 674 5.59 17.68 19.59
N GLU A 675 5.71 16.40 19.92
CA GLU A 675 6.69 15.92 20.90
C GLU A 675 8.10 15.94 20.27
N ILE A 676 9.04 16.56 20.98
CA ILE A 676 10.44 16.62 20.58
C ILE A 676 11.06 15.25 20.89
N PRO A 677 11.77 14.60 19.94
CA PRO A 677 12.45 13.35 20.20
C PRO A 677 13.46 13.45 21.34
N GLU A 678 13.58 12.39 22.13
CA GLU A 678 14.52 12.33 23.26
C GLU A 678 15.96 12.75 22.85
N ASN A 679 16.60 13.51 23.71
CA ASN A 679 17.98 14.00 23.51
C ASN A 679 18.14 14.86 22.24
N LYS A 680 17.09 15.52 21.80
CA LYS A 680 17.12 16.46 20.67
C LYS A 680 16.69 17.88 21.11
N THR A 681 17.28 18.86 20.43
CA THR A 681 16.93 20.29 20.60
C THR A 681 16.43 20.84 19.28
N VAL A 682 15.32 21.56 19.32
CA VAL A 682 14.74 22.25 18.15
C VAL A 682 15.50 23.55 17.90
N THR A 683 16.08 23.67 16.72
CA THR A 683 16.83 24.87 16.28
C THR A 683 16.06 25.74 15.29
N GLY A 684 15.01 25.20 14.69
CA GLY A 684 14.15 25.93 13.77
C GLY A 684 12.83 25.20 13.50
N VAL A 685 11.80 25.98 13.18
CA VAL A 685 10.49 25.46 12.74
C VAL A 685 10.12 26.12 11.43
N HIS A 686 9.66 25.32 10.45
CA HIS A 686 9.34 25.75 9.10
C HIS A 686 8.00 25.21 8.62
N LEU A 687 7.25 26.00 7.87
CA LEU A 687 6.14 25.56 7.01
C LEU A 687 6.68 25.47 5.58
N LEU A 688 6.96 24.25 5.13
CA LEU A 688 7.80 24.04 3.96
C LEU A 688 7.14 24.37 2.63
N LEU A 689 5.83 24.08 2.49
CA LEU A 689 5.14 24.28 1.22
C LEU A 689 4.74 25.75 1.01
N ARG A 690 4.64 26.52 2.10
CA ARG A 690 4.51 27.98 2.08
C ARG A 690 5.82 28.73 2.08
N ASP A 691 6.91 28.04 2.38
CA ASP A 691 8.25 28.65 2.51
C ASP A 691 8.27 29.78 3.58
N THR A 692 7.70 29.50 4.77
CA THR A 692 7.60 30.46 5.89
C THR A 692 8.06 29.87 7.22
N LYS A 693 8.39 30.75 8.16
CA LYS A 693 8.70 30.41 9.56
C LYS A 693 7.53 30.81 10.44
N PRO A 694 6.79 29.87 11.03
CA PRO A 694 5.68 30.19 11.92
C PRO A 694 6.18 30.69 13.28
N ALA A 695 5.32 31.40 14.00
CA ALA A 695 5.50 31.57 15.43
C ALA A 695 5.24 30.23 16.13
N PHE A 696 6.07 29.86 17.10
CA PHE A 696 5.93 28.66 17.87
C PHE A 696 6.34 28.86 19.33
N GLU A 697 5.88 27.97 20.21
CA GLU A 697 6.24 27.94 21.63
C GLU A 697 6.80 26.58 21.99
N ILE A 698 7.81 26.54 22.85
CA ILE A 698 8.32 25.28 23.41
C ILE A 698 7.98 25.25 24.88
N LYS A 699 7.19 24.25 25.30
CA LYS A 699 6.87 23.97 26.70
C LYS A 699 7.29 22.55 27.06
N GLY A 700 8.32 22.45 27.93
CA GLY A 700 8.91 21.16 28.25
C GLY A 700 9.45 20.48 26.99
N ASN A 701 8.91 19.29 26.64
CA ASN A 701 9.30 18.49 25.47
C ASN A 701 8.30 18.66 24.31
N THR A 702 7.58 19.77 24.22
CA THR A 702 6.53 19.95 23.21
C THR A 702 6.69 21.28 22.49
N VAL A 703 6.69 21.23 21.16
CA VAL A 703 6.54 22.39 20.27
C VAL A 703 5.08 22.59 19.96
N SER A 704 4.56 23.78 20.18
CA SER A 704 3.18 24.19 19.89
C SER A 704 3.15 25.31 18.86
N LEU A 705 2.34 25.16 17.81
CA LEU A 705 2.15 26.17 16.77
C LEU A 705 0.78 26.07 16.13
N ASN A 706 0.39 27.17 15.47
CA ASN A 706 -0.79 27.20 14.61
C ASN A 706 -0.34 27.24 13.14
N VAL A 707 -0.99 26.41 12.33
CA VAL A 707 -0.83 26.35 10.87
C VAL A 707 -2.16 26.77 10.25
N PRO A 708 -2.33 28.04 9.86
CA PRO A 708 -3.58 28.53 9.32
C PRO A 708 -3.75 28.12 7.87
N ASP A 709 -4.99 28.03 7.39
CA ASP A 709 -5.37 28.04 5.99
C ASP A 709 -4.66 26.96 5.13
N ILE A 710 -4.67 25.69 5.56
CA ILE A 710 -4.11 24.58 4.79
C ILE A 710 -5.10 24.19 3.68
N PRO A 711 -4.80 24.44 2.39
CA PRO A 711 -5.74 24.10 1.31
C PRO A 711 -5.72 22.62 0.96
N ASP A 712 -4.54 22.02 0.81
CA ASP A 712 -4.32 20.64 0.39
C ASP A 712 -3.29 19.94 1.29
N HIS A 713 -2.08 20.49 1.39
CA HIS A 713 -0.96 19.90 2.10
C HIS A 713 -0.08 20.97 2.72
N GLU A 714 0.35 20.75 3.95
CA GLU A 714 1.44 21.50 4.57
C GLU A 714 2.40 20.56 5.29
N ILE A 715 3.65 20.94 5.38
CA ILE A 715 4.70 20.17 6.06
C ILE A 715 5.32 21.06 7.13
N VAL A 716 5.11 20.71 8.38
CA VAL A 716 5.80 21.31 9.51
C VAL A 716 7.13 20.58 9.70
N ALA A 717 8.24 21.29 9.52
CA ALA A 717 9.57 20.73 9.76
C ALA A 717 10.19 21.30 11.02
N LEU A 718 10.77 20.43 11.85
CA LEU A 718 11.59 20.80 13.01
C LEU A 718 13.05 20.45 12.66
N ASP A 719 13.93 21.45 12.60
CA ASP A 719 15.36 21.22 12.54
C ASP A 719 15.87 20.81 13.93
N LEU A 720 16.62 19.71 14.00
CA LEU A 720 17.04 19.04 15.24
C LEU A 720 18.56 18.92 15.32
N THR A 721 19.11 19.16 16.53
CA THR A 721 20.52 18.94 16.85
C THR A 721 20.68 17.92 17.98
#